data_722b0079afbd8ddb088bd271a148c3db
#
_entry.id   722b0079afbd8ddb088bd271a148c3db
#
_cell.length_a   1.000
_cell.length_b   1.000
_cell.length_c   1.000
_cell.angle_alpha   90.00
_cell.angle_beta   90.00
_cell.angle_gamma   90.00
#
_symmetry.space_group_name_H-M   'P 1'
#
loop_
_entity.id
_entity.type
_entity.pdbx_description
1 polymer ?
#
loop_
_entity_poly.entity_id
_entity_poly.type
_entity_poly.pdbx_seq_one_letter_code
_entity_poly.pdbx_strand_id
1 'polypeptide(L)'
;MYPVSEAFLSAVQENTRKYEWSGKITTVKGNVYEFTSKDIVKGSGYITRSCCGNNEIELGSVYAAEMKITLFLDVDRYSMEDAIVELFYSLTLPDGTTESIPMGIFEISEANRHIKTIELVGYDYMLRFDKSAGDMTSGYPYDFLNLACEKCKVELAHTQEEIEAMPNGTELLGIYQDGNIETYRDMIFYVAQVLGRVCQINREGKLELKAYGAEPVVTMEAKHRFSSSYSDFVTRYTAVYSTNEIDAISEYYCLDTDDGLTMNLGVNPLLQYGLVNTREVVITNILNAISVINYVPFDSDTIGNPALEPMDVVQFTGGHADDNSISCITSVTYKINGKQTLKGVGKNPLLSSAKSKADKNIIGLLNQVETGKFVICAYENASELIVGADAIRIIDVTFAAIESTSAIFIGNINCVVSADEENVVKEYSVTHEVPSVDSIVNRAVAIAKEELTDSGEELDIKSEEEGSLPEVEFETIESIMSLPVTGKVRPVVTFLYRLDDTWIEDYKPKQKVVDGENILSLLFPMGSLGANSAKRLEVYMMIEGGELVIAPANCKAVVAGSGIASGYTEWDGKIVIEQKISLLQIPNAVVSLKSMDGNVGFKTYTDMRGGVSDEFGRYTLNNKITLLGLVSNVEMIEEEE
;
A
#
# COMPACT_ATOMS: atom_id res chain seq x y z
N MET A 1 33.11 -3.28 18.89
CA MET A 1 34.49 -3.24 18.35
C MET A 1 35.02 -4.67 18.25
N TYR A 2 35.68 -5.02 17.17
CA TYR A 2 36.32 -6.33 17.03
C TYR A 2 37.35 -6.55 18.16
N PRO A 3 37.35 -7.72 18.80
CA PRO A 3 38.26 -7.97 19.93
C PRO A 3 39.73 -7.99 19.48
N VAL A 4 40.53 -7.13 20.09
CA VAL A 4 41.97 -6.99 19.85
C VAL A 4 42.71 -6.76 21.16
N SER A 5 44.03 -6.95 21.17
CA SER A 5 44.85 -6.72 22.36
C SER A 5 44.94 -5.23 22.70
N GLU A 6 45.19 -4.91 23.96
CA GLU A 6 45.51 -3.51 24.39
C GLU A 6 46.76 -2.95 23.68
N ALA A 7 47.71 -3.82 23.38
CA ALA A 7 48.89 -3.48 22.62
C ALA A 7 48.54 -3.03 21.19
N PHE A 8 47.57 -3.70 20.56
CA PHE A 8 47.03 -3.32 19.25
C PHE A 8 46.36 -1.94 19.31
N LEU A 9 45.47 -1.72 20.29
CA LEU A 9 44.78 -0.43 20.47
C LEU A 9 45.75 0.72 20.71
N SER A 10 46.82 0.47 21.46
CA SER A 10 47.91 1.45 21.67
C SER A 10 48.67 1.72 20.36
N ALA A 11 49.11 0.67 19.68
CA ALA A 11 49.91 0.77 18.46
C ALA A 11 49.14 1.42 17.31
N VAL A 12 47.82 1.21 17.21
CA VAL A 12 47.00 1.78 16.15
C VAL A 12 46.80 3.31 16.31
N GLN A 13 47.02 3.84 17.52
CA GLN A 13 46.94 5.27 17.80
C GLN A 13 48.26 6.01 17.56
N GLU A 14 49.37 5.29 17.34
CA GLU A 14 50.65 5.88 17.06
C GLU A 14 50.71 6.57 15.69
N ASN A 15 51.39 7.72 15.59
CA ASN A 15 51.56 8.45 14.34
C ASN A 15 52.34 7.66 13.29
N THR A 16 53.25 6.78 13.74
CA THR A 16 54.06 5.94 12.89
C THR A 16 53.76 4.49 13.20
N ARG A 17 53.06 3.81 12.28
CA ARG A 17 52.71 2.40 12.43
C ARG A 17 53.11 1.61 11.19
N LYS A 18 53.54 0.38 11.42
CA LYS A 18 53.85 -0.57 10.35
C LYS A 18 52.75 -1.58 10.26
N TYR A 19 52.07 -1.60 9.11
CA TYR A 19 50.95 -2.51 8.87
C TYR A 19 50.97 -3.05 7.46
N GLU A 20 50.28 -4.13 7.25
CA GLU A 20 50.13 -4.77 5.95
C GLU A 20 48.67 -5.24 5.73
N TRP A 21 48.19 -5.01 4.53
CA TRP A 21 46.94 -5.63 4.05
C TRP A 21 47.31 -6.87 3.27
N SER A 22 46.57 -7.96 3.52
CA SER A 22 46.69 -9.20 2.78
C SER A 22 45.34 -9.82 2.56
N GLY A 23 45.25 -10.75 1.65
CA GLY A 23 44.02 -11.47 1.43
C GLY A 23 44.20 -12.73 0.59
N LYS A 24 43.13 -13.46 0.51
CA LYS A 24 43.06 -14.73 -0.22
C LYS A 24 41.79 -14.74 -1.04
N ILE A 25 41.91 -15.09 -2.32
CA ILE A 25 40.77 -15.31 -3.22
C ILE A 25 40.64 -16.81 -3.44
N THR A 26 39.49 -17.38 -3.11
CA THR A 26 39.18 -18.78 -3.37
C THR A 26 38.09 -18.86 -4.42
N THR A 27 38.41 -19.39 -5.59
CA THR A 27 37.43 -19.58 -6.66
C THR A 27 36.48 -20.75 -6.39
N VAL A 28 35.34 -20.76 -7.06
CA VAL A 28 34.37 -21.89 -6.98
C VAL A 28 35.00 -23.24 -7.32
N LYS A 29 36.04 -23.26 -8.17
CA LYS A 29 36.81 -24.46 -8.54
C LYS A 29 37.87 -24.86 -7.50
N GLY A 30 38.01 -24.08 -6.41
CA GLY A 30 38.98 -24.34 -5.34
C GLY A 30 40.39 -23.79 -5.61
N ASN A 31 40.63 -23.03 -6.69
CA ASN A 31 41.91 -22.36 -6.88
C ASN A 31 42.05 -21.23 -5.87
N VAL A 32 43.21 -21.12 -5.26
CA VAL A 32 43.53 -20.11 -4.26
C VAL A 32 44.58 -19.15 -4.80
N TYR A 33 44.32 -17.84 -4.69
CA TYR A 33 45.23 -16.76 -5.02
C TYR A 33 45.44 -15.88 -3.79
N GLU A 34 46.67 -15.86 -3.29
CA GLU A 34 47.04 -14.98 -2.19
C GLU A 34 47.58 -13.66 -2.74
N PHE A 35 47.33 -12.58 -2.03
CA PHE A 35 47.83 -11.24 -2.35
C PHE A 35 48.17 -10.45 -1.08
N THR A 36 49.04 -9.48 -1.25
CA THR A 36 49.53 -8.61 -0.19
C THR A 36 49.40 -7.13 -0.59
N SER A 37 49.77 -6.22 0.30
CA SER A 37 49.80 -4.78 0.00
C SER A 37 50.58 -4.41 -1.28
N LYS A 38 51.50 -5.25 -1.73
CA LYS A 38 52.29 -5.03 -2.96
C LYS A 38 51.50 -5.28 -4.22
N ASP A 39 50.54 -6.17 -4.13
CA ASP A 39 49.67 -6.58 -5.24
C ASP A 39 48.46 -5.68 -5.38
N ILE A 40 48.17 -4.86 -4.35
CA ILE A 40 47.05 -3.92 -4.34
C ILE A 40 47.45 -2.62 -5.04
N VAL A 41 46.64 -2.18 -6.01
CA VAL A 41 46.82 -0.88 -6.66
C VAL A 41 46.61 0.24 -5.63
N LYS A 42 47.56 1.11 -5.50
CA LYS A 42 47.56 2.15 -4.48
C LYS A 42 46.30 3.03 -4.58
N GLY A 43 45.58 3.15 -3.49
CA GLY A 43 44.37 3.98 -3.39
C GLY A 43 43.11 3.40 -4.03
N SER A 44 43.13 2.14 -4.49
CA SER A 44 42.01 1.51 -5.19
C SER A 44 41.05 0.74 -4.29
N GLY A 45 41.40 0.48 -3.03
CA GLY A 45 40.64 -0.43 -2.18
C GLY A 45 39.88 0.28 -1.07
N TYR A 46 38.68 -0.21 -0.80
CA TYR A 46 37.89 0.16 0.38
C TYR A 46 36.97 -0.97 0.81
N ILE A 47 36.57 -0.93 2.07
CA ILE A 47 35.49 -1.72 2.65
C ILE A 47 34.54 -0.73 3.30
N THR A 48 33.26 -0.80 2.96
CA THR A 48 32.20 -0.02 3.60
C THR A 48 31.23 -0.92 4.32
N ARG A 49 30.93 -0.60 5.57
CA ARG A 49 29.94 -1.27 6.41
C ARG A 49 29.00 -0.24 7.00
N SER A 50 27.72 -0.53 7.05
CA SER A 50 26.68 0.34 7.60
C SER A 50 25.64 -0.46 8.37
N CYS A 51 25.09 0.12 9.41
CA CYS A 51 23.95 -0.44 10.15
C CYS A 51 22.66 0.39 9.94
N CYS A 52 22.76 1.53 9.29
CA CYS A 52 21.64 2.42 9.00
C CYS A 52 21.80 3.05 7.62
N GLY A 53 20.72 3.60 7.09
CA GLY A 53 20.77 4.51 5.96
C GLY A 53 21.45 5.84 6.30
N ASN A 54 21.27 6.83 5.44
CA ASN A 54 22.01 8.10 5.55
C ASN A 54 21.35 9.15 6.44
N ASN A 55 20.12 8.93 6.92
CA ASN A 55 19.33 10.00 7.52
C ASN A 55 18.97 9.78 8.99
N GLU A 56 18.79 8.55 9.41
CA GLU A 56 18.33 8.23 10.77
C GLU A 56 18.82 6.87 11.25
N ILE A 57 18.71 6.66 12.55
CA ILE A 57 18.99 5.36 13.17
C ILE A 57 17.83 4.42 12.87
N GLU A 58 18.15 3.22 12.45
CA GLU A 58 17.20 2.17 12.07
C GLU A 58 17.27 0.99 13.03
N LEU A 59 16.16 0.25 13.12
CA LEU A 59 16.06 -0.99 13.86
C LEU A 59 15.70 -2.13 12.90
N GLY A 60 16.31 -3.29 13.11
CA GLY A 60 16.10 -4.44 12.23
C GLY A 60 16.91 -4.42 10.95
N SER A 61 17.68 -3.36 10.68
CA SER A 61 18.39 -3.17 9.41
C SER A 61 19.31 -4.33 9.04
N VAL A 62 19.45 -4.58 7.73
CA VAL A 62 20.11 -5.75 7.11
C VAL A 62 20.99 -5.31 5.93
N TYR A 63 21.88 -4.35 6.16
CA TYR A 63 22.77 -3.83 5.12
C TYR A 63 23.91 -4.81 4.83
N ALA A 64 24.20 -5.01 3.55
CA ALA A 64 25.38 -5.75 3.11
C ALA A 64 26.62 -4.86 3.19
N ALA A 65 27.75 -5.42 3.63
CA ALA A 65 29.03 -4.76 3.50
C ALA A 65 29.56 -4.89 2.08
N GLU A 66 30.14 -3.79 1.56
CA GLU A 66 30.74 -3.73 0.22
C GLU A 66 32.26 -3.69 0.33
N MET A 67 32.92 -4.45 -0.52
CA MET A 67 34.35 -4.43 -0.73
C MET A 67 34.65 -4.11 -2.19
N LYS A 68 35.58 -3.17 -2.41
CA LYS A 68 36.16 -2.92 -3.72
C LYS A 68 37.67 -2.93 -3.64
N ILE A 69 38.34 -3.65 -4.54
CA ILE A 69 39.79 -3.73 -4.58
C ILE A 69 40.28 -3.93 -6.01
N THR A 70 41.40 -3.30 -6.37
CA THR A 70 42.07 -3.53 -7.65
C THR A 70 43.42 -4.17 -7.40
N LEU A 71 43.67 -5.31 -8.04
CA LEU A 71 44.87 -6.12 -7.85
C LEU A 71 45.71 -6.22 -9.12
N PHE A 72 47.02 -6.24 -8.96
CA PHE A 72 47.98 -6.68 -9.98
C PHE A 72 48.02 -8.20 -9.97
N LEU A 73 47.02 -8.84 -10.58
CA LEU A 73 46.91 -10.28 -10.60
C LEU A 73 46.53 -10.74 -12.00
N ASP A 74 47.29 -11.74 -12.52
CA ASP A 74 47.03 -12.31 -13.84
C ASP A 74 46.14 -13.53 -13.71
N VAL A 75 44.83 -13.29 -13.58
CA VAL A 75 43.81 -14.33 -13.48
C VAL A 75 42.72 -14.09 -14.51
N ASP A 76 42.05 -15.15 -14.92
CA ASP A 76 40.88 -15.06 -15.76
C ASP A 76 39.70 -14.46 -14.97
N ARG A 77 39.13 -13.37 -15.48
CA ARG A 77 37.99 -12.70 -14.84
C ARG A 77 36.78 -13.61 -14.66
N TYR A 78 36.55 -14.52 -15.60
CA TYR A 78 35.42 -15.46 -15.53
C TYR A 78 35.58 -16.52 -14.43
N SER A 79 36.79 -16.72 -13.94
CA SER A 79 37.04 -17.59 -12.79
C SER A 79 36.78 -16.91 -11.46
N MET A 80 36.52 -15.60 -11.47
CA MET A 80 36.24 -14.79 -10.27
C MET A 80 34.74 -14.71 -9.94
N GLU A 81 33.87 -15.15 -10.81
CA GLU A 81 32.43 -15.22 -10.54
C GLU A 81 32.18 -16.10 -9.31
N ASP A 82 31.44 -15.58 -8.33
CA ASP A 82 31.15 -16.21 -7.03
C ASP A 82 32.40 -16.64 -6.23
N ALA A 83 33.58 -16.13 -6.56
CA ALA A 83 34.76 -16.38 -5.77
C ALA A 83 34.72 -15.64 -4.42
N ILE A 84 35.31 -16.23 -3.40
CA ILE A 84 35.32 -15.68 -2.05
C ILE A 84 36.64 -14.95 -1.80
N VAL A 85 36.56 -13.73 -1.31
CA VAL A 85 37.70 -12.91 -0.88
C VAL A 85 37.69 -12.80 0.64
N GLU A 86 38.77 -13.27 1.26
CA GLU A 86 39.04 -13.04 2.68
C GLU A 86 40.10 -11.95 2.80
N LEU A 87 39.82 -10.88 3.56
CA LEU A 87 40.74 -9.76 3.77
C LEU A 87 41.24 -9.71 5.20
N PHE A 88 42.52 -9.37 5.37
CA PHE A 88 43.20 -9.27 6.66
C PHE A 88 43.98 -7.94 6.76
N TYR A 89 44.02 -7.42 7.99
CA TYR A 89 44.87 -6.32 8.36
C TYR A 89 45.82 -6.78 9.45
N SER A 90 47.12 -6.64 9.24
CA SER A 90 48.19 -7.05 10.17
C SER A 90 48.96 -5.85 10.65
N LEU A 91 49.02 -5.64 11.97
CA LEU A 91 49.72 -4.54 12.61
C LEU A 91 50.96 -5.06 13.35
N THR A 92 52.14 -4.47 13.11
CA THR A 92 53.33 -4.77 13.88
C THR A 92 53.24 -4.01 15.20
N LEU A 93 53.27 -4.73 16.30
CA LEU A 93 53.21 -4.20 17.65
C LEU A 93 54.56 -3.64 18.11
N PRO A 94 54.62 -2.85 19.21
CA PRO A 94 55.87 -2.26 19.72
C PRO A 94 56.93 -3.28 20.12
N ASP A 95 56.56 -4.49 20.51
CA ASP A 95 57.44 -5.60 20.84
C ASP A 95 57.99 -6.35 19.60
N GLY A 96 57.60 -5.94 18.41
CA GLY A 96 57.99 -6.55 17.14
C GLY A 96 57.12 -7.75 16.71
N THR A 97 56.16 -8.17 17.51
CA THR A 97 55.17 -9.20 17.10
C THR A 97 54.17 -8.58 16.14
N THR A 98 53.39 -9.43 15.45
CA THR A 98 52.34 -9.00 14.52
C THR A 98 51.01 -9.56 14.95
N GLU A 99 50.01 -8.70 15.11
CA GLU A 99 48.65 -9.08 15.34
C GLU A 99 47.83 -8.87 14.05
N SER A 100 47.16 -9.93 13.59
CA SER A 100 46.35 -9.91 12.36
C SER A 100 44.88 -10.06 12.69
N ILE A 101 44.05 -9.20 12.11
CA ILE A 101 42.64 -9.20 12.28
C ILE A 101 41.92 -9.42 10.94
N PRO A 102 40.84 -10.20 10.89
CA PRO A 102 40.02 -10.32 9.69
C PRO A 102 39.28 -9.00 9.44
N MET A 103 39.16 -8.65 8.16
CA MET A 103 38.43 -7.46 7.73
C MET A 103 37.10 -7.78 7.05
N GLY A 104 36.86 -9.05 6.80
CA GLY A 104 35.61 -9.57 6.26
C GLY A 104 35.81 -10.64 5.19
N ILE A 105 34.72 -11.33 4.91
CA ILE A 105 34.60 -12.32 3.84
C ILE A 105 33.56 -11.79 2.84
N PHE A 106 33.97 -11.74 1.57
CA PHE A 106 33.15 -11.14 0.51
C PHE A 106 33.03 -12.10 -0.66
N GLU A 107 31.86 -12.17 -1.24
CA GLU A 107 31.54 -12.90 -2.47
C GLU A 107 31.63 -11.94 -3.64
N ILE A 108 32.39 -12.29 -4.68
CA ILE A 108 32.64 -11.39 -5.81
C ILE A 108 31.40 -11.35 -6.69
N SER A 109 30.85 -10.13 -6.85
CA SER A 109 29.73 -9.86 -7.77
C SER A 109 30.19 -9.33 -9.11
N GLU A 110 31.31 -8.59 -9.14
CA GLU A 110 31.86 -8.03 -10.38
C GLU A 110 33.37 -8.19 -10.44
N ALA A 111 33.89 -8.59 -11.60
CA ALA A 111 35.30 -8.69 -11.90
C ALA A 111 35.64 -8.02 -13.23
N ASN A 112 36.26 -6.84 -13.20
CA ASN A 112 36.58 -6.02 -14.34
C ASN A 112 38.08 -6.10 -14.66
N ARG A 113 38.43 -6.75 -15.78
CA ARG A 113 39.82 -6.88 -16.20
C ARG A 113 40.30 -5.64 -16.96
N HIS A 114 41.37 -5.06 -16.50
CA HIS A 114 42.20 -4.10 -17.21
C HIS A 114 43.46 -4.81 -17.73
N ILE A 115 44.32 -4.12 -18.47
CA ILE A 115 45.48 -4.77 -19.15
C ILE A 115 46.34 -5.60 -18.17
N LYS A 116 46.67 -5.06 -17.00
CA LYS A 116 47.54 -5.71 -16.00
C LYS A 116 46.89 -5.85 -14.63
N THR A 117 45.68 -5.38 -14.47
CA THR A 117 44.99 -5.37 -13.19
C THR A 117 43.60 -5.93 -13.31
N ILE A 118 43.08 -6.42 -12.23
CA ILE A 118 41.69 -6.82 -12.09
C ILE A 118 41.05 -6.03 -10.96
N GLU A 119 39.92 -5.40 -11.25
CA GLU A 119 39.08 -4.75 -10.26
C GLU A 119 38.00 -5.72 -9.83
N LEU A 120 37.86 -5.91 -8.52
CA LEU A 120 36.90 -6.81 -7.88
C LEU A 120 35.96 -5.98 -7.01
N VAL A 121 34.68 -6.20 -7.18
CA VAL A 121 33.63 -5.70 -6.28
C VAL A 121 32.92 -6.90 -5.71
N GLY A 122 32.78 -6.92 -4.39
CA GLY A 122 32.13 -8.01 -3.68
C GLY A 122 31.32 -7.52 -2.51
N TYR A 123 30.37 -8.33 -2.10
CA TYR A 123 29.51 -8.09 -0.94
C TYR A 123 29.68 -9.21 0.06
N ASP A 124 29.36 -8.94 1.31
CA ASP A 124 29.31 -10.01 2.32
C ASP A 124 28.11 -10.95 2.10
N TYR A 125 27.99 -11.96 2.96
CA TYR A 125 26.95 -13.00 2.78
C TYR A 125 25.52 -12.51 3.03
N MET A 126 25.28 -11.23 3.30
CA MET A 126 23.93 -10.69 3.47
C MET A 126 23.08 -10.86 2.21
N LEU A 127 23.68 -10.75 1.01
CA LEU A 127 22.96 -10.95 -0.25
C LEU A 127 22.46 -12.40 -0.45
N ARG A 128 23.02 -13.36 0.25
CA ARG A 128 22.53 -14.75 0.19
C ARG A 128 21.13 -14.90 0.77
N PHE A 129 20.71 -13.95 1.63
CA PHE A 129 19.37 -13.93 2.22
C PHE A 129 18.28 -13.36 1.28
N ASP A 130 18.65 -12.85 0.09
CA ASP A 130 17.68 -12.41 -0.93
C ASP A 130 16.95 -13.58 -1.63
N LYS A 131 17.11 -14.80 -1.12
CA LYS A 131 16.32 -15.95 -1.55
C LYS A 131 14.89 -15.85 -1.04
N SER A 132 13.95 -16.36 -1.84
CA SER A 132 12.55 -16.46 -1.47
C SER A 132 12.40 -17.23 -0.15
N ALA A 133 11.64 -16.65 0.77
CA ALA A 133 11.36 -17.27 2.06
C ALA A 133 10.49 -18.53 1.88
N GLY A 134 10.73 -19.53 2.73
CA GLY A 134 9.95 -20.76 2.74
C GLY A 134 8.73 -20.67 3.67
N ASP A 135 8.00 -21.77 3.76
CA ASP A 135 6.69 -21.89 4.41
C ASP A 135 6.74 -21.96 5.96
N MET A 136 7.50 -21.11 6.62
CA MET A 136 7.45 -21.02 8.07
C MET A 136 6.31 -20.12 8.50
N THR A 137 5.37 -20.60 9.29
CA THR A 137 4.19 -19.87 9.71
C THR A 137 4.26 -19.36 11.16
N SER A 138 5.00 -20.05 12.03
CA SER A 138 5.18 -19.67 13.43
C SER A 138 6.42 -20.32 14.03
N GLY A 139 6.99 -19.71 15.05
CA GLY A 139 8.16 -20.19 15.79
C GLY A 139 8.70 -19.13 16.74
N TYR A 140 9.75 -19.47 17.44
CA TYR A 140 10.50 -18.51 18.26
C TYR A 140 11.50 -17.74 17.39
N PRO A 141 11.98 -16.57 17.81
CA PRO A 141 12.97 -15.80 17.06
C PRO A 141 14.17 -16.62 16.59
N TYR A 142 14.68 -17.52 17.45
CA TYR A 142 15.76 -18.44 17.09
C TYR A 142 15.41 -19.33 15.92
N ASP A 143 14.18 -19.88 15.87
CA ASP A 143 13.76 -20.79 14.80
C ASP A 143 13.77 -20.11 13.43
N PHE A 144 13.29 -18.88 13.36
CA PHE A 144 13.30 -18.07 12.14
C PHE A 144 14.72 -17.76 11.67
N LEU A 145 15.59 -17.33 12.59
CA LEU A 145 16.98 -17.00 12.28
C LEU A 145 17.76 -18.23 11.85
N ASN A 146 17.60 -19.34 12.57
CA ASN A 146 18.28 -20.60 12.26
C ASN A 146 17.84 -21.15 10.90
N LEU A 147 16.52 -21.11 10.61
CA LEU A 147 15.98 -21.53 9.30
C LEU A 147 16.56 -20.68 8.17
N ALA A 148 16.57 -19.35 8.32
CA ALA A 148 17.13 -18.45 7.33
C ALA A 148 18.61 -18.75 7.09
N CYS A 149 19.38 -18.91 8.16
CA CYS A 149 20.81 -19.24 8.10
C CYS A 149 21.07 -20.58 7.41
N GLU A 150 20.32 -21.63 7.74
CA GLU A 150 20.42 -22.94 7.11
C GLU A 150 20.14 -22.89 5.61
N LYS A 151 19.03 -22.25 5.21
CA LYS A 151 18.62 -22.14 3.81
C LYS A 151 19.57 -21.28 2.97
N CYS A 152 20.17 -20.26 3.58
CA CYS A 152 21.11 -19.35 2.92
C CYS A 152 22.57 -19.80 3.07
N LYS A 153 22.85 -20.89 3.79
CA LYS A 153 24.20 -21.42 4.06
C LYS A 153 25.13 -20.37 4.69
N VAL A 154 24.61 -19.67 5.67
CA VAL A 154 25.33 -18.73 6.51
C VAL A 154 25.23 -19.23 7.94
N GLU A 155 26.33 -19.21 8.69
CA GLU A 155 26.30 -19.60 10.10
C GLU A 155 25.68 -18.49 10.96
N LEU A 156 24.93 -18.87 11.99
CA LEU A 156 24.46 -17.94 13.01
C LEU A 156 25.57 -17.76 14.06
N ALA A 157 25.87 -16.52 14.42
CA ALA A 157 26.92 -16.21 15.40
C ALA A 157 26.49 -16.46 16.84
N HIS A 158 25.19 -16.53 17.09
CA HIS A 158 24.60 -16.68 18.41
C HIS A 158 24.08 -18.07 18.65
N THR A 159 24.19 -18.55 19.89
CA THR A 159 23.51 -19.77 20.37
C THR A 159 22.04 -19.50 20.61
N GLN A 160 21.25 -20.54 20.76
CA GLN A 160 19.83 -20.42 21.10
C GLN A 160 19.64 -19.68 22.42
N GLU A 161 20.42 -20.00 23.44
CA GLU A 161 20.32 -19.39 24.76
C GLU A 161 20.64 -17.91 24.74
N GLU A 162 21.58 -17.49 23.88
CA GLU A 162 21.91 -16.06 23.70
C GLU A 162 20.77 -15.29 23.05
N ILE A 163 20.07 -15.89 22.08
CA ILE A 163 18.91 -15.26 21.44
C ILE A 163 17.71 -15.23 22.39
N GLU A 164 17.46 -16.30 23.14
CA GLU A 164 16.40 -16.34 24.14
C GLU A 164 16.59 -15.30 25.25
N ALA A 165 17.83 -14.93 25.53
CA ALA A 165 18.16 -13.87 26.49
C ALA A 165 17.98 -12.45 25.95
N MET A 166 17.76 -12.27 24.64
CA MET A 166 17.48 -10.96 24.04
C MET A 166 16.05 -10.50 24.36
N PRO A 167 15.74 -9.21 24.26
CA PRO A 167 14.36 -8.74 24.34
C PRO A 167 13.45 -9.53 23.40
N ASN A 168 12.32 -10.00 23.91
CA ASN A 168 11.36 -10.82 23.17
C ASN A 168 11.90 -12.15 22.59
N GLY A 169 13.08 -12.62 23.02
CA GLY A 169 13.72 -13.82 22.47
C GLY A 169 12.94 -15.12 22.71
N THR A 170 12.08 -15.14 23.72
CA THR A 170 11.21 -16.28 24.08
C THR A 170 9.76 -16.12 23.63
N GLU A 171 9.45 -15.05 22.89
CA GLU A 171 8.10 -14.81 22.40
C GLU A 171 7.79 -15.68 21.16
N LEU A 172 6.61 -16.30 21.16
CA LEU A 172 6.14 -17.07 20.01
C LEU A 172 5.64 -16.08 18.94
N LEU A 173 6.32 -16.06 17.81
CA LEU A 173 6.00 -15.23 16.66
C LEU A 173 5.20 -16.02 15.62
N GLY A 174 4.38 -15.34 14.85
CA GLY A 174 3.65 -15.92 13.74
C GLY A 174 3.65 -15.00 12.52
N ILE A 175 3.71 -15.57 11.33
CA ILE A 175 3.61 -14.81 10.09
C ILE A 175 2.14 -14.66 9.75
N TYR A 176 1.68 -13.41 9.58
CA TYR A 176 0.36 -13.14 9.06
C TYR A 176 0.34 -13.40 7.54
N GLN A 177 -0.72 -14.05 7.07
CA GLN A 177 -0.79 -14.67 5.73
C GLN A 177 -0.74 -13.74 4.51
N ASP A 178 -0.69 -12.43 4.69
CA ASP A 178 -0.78 -11.47 3.58
C ASP A 178 0.57 -11.08 2.94
N GLY A 179 1.60 -11.90 3.13
CA GLY A 179 2.70 -11.93 2.16
C GLY A 179 3.77 -10.85 2.26
N ASN A 180 3.93 -10.18 3.41
CA ASN A 180 4.97 -9.14 3.58
C ASN A 180 6.39 -9.69 3.80
N ILE A 181 6.59 -11.00 3.81
CA ILE A 181 7.90 -11.65 3.91
C ILE A 181 8.16 -12.41 2.62
N GLU A 182 8.83 -11.78 1.67
CA GLU A 182 9.13 -12.37 0.37
C GLU A 182 10.46 -13.14 0.40
N THR A 183 11.44 -12.64 1.17
CA THR A 183 12.78 -13.17 1.24
C THR A 183 13.19 -13.51 2.67
N TYR A 184 14.23 -14.34 2.81
CA TYR A 184 14.84 -14.57 4.12
C TYR A 184 15.47 -13.30 4.69
N ARG A 185 15.83 -12.33 3.84
CA ARG A 185 16.33 -11.03 4.27
C ARG A 185 15.25 -10.21 4.95
N ASP A 186 14.02 -10.24 4.43
CA ASP A 186 12.87 -9.63 5.10
C ASP A 186 12.57 -10.35 6.43
N MET A 187 12.66 -11.66 6.44
CA MET A 187 12.46 -12.45 7.66
C MET A 187 13.43 -12.04 8.77
N ILE A 188 14.74 -12.01 8.48
CA ILE A 188 15.73 -11.60 9.51
C ILE A 188 15.59 -10.13 9.90
N PHE A 189 15.17 -9.25 8.98
CA PHE A 189 14.85 -7.85 9.28
C PHE A 189 13.75 -7.75 10.34
N TYR A 190 12.61 -8.39 10.11
CA TYR A 190 11.49 -8.33 11.04
C TYR A 190 11.77 -9.00 12.38
N VAL A 191 12.48 -10.14 12.37
CA VAL A 191 12.90 -10.80 13.62
C VAL A 191 13.87 -9.92 14.41
N ALA A 192 14.86 -9.32 13.77
CA ALA A 192 15.80 -8.42 14.44
C ALA A 192 15.09 -7.19 15.03
N GLN A 193 14.08 -6.66 14.33
CA GLN A 193 13.25 -5.58 14.82
C GLN A 193 12.50 -5.97 16.09
N VAL A 194 11.90 -7.18 16.13
CA VAL A 194 11.24 -7.72 17.33
C VAL A 194 12.22 -7.87 18.51
N LEU A 195 13.44 -8.31 18.23
CA LEU A 195 14.50 -8.45 19.22
C LEU A 195 15.14 -7.12 19.66
N GLY A 196 14.74 -5.98 19.06
CA GLY A 196 15.36 -4.69 19.32
C GLY A 196 16.83 -4.64 18.90
N ARG A 197 17.18 -5.28 17.78
CA ARG A 197 18.54 -5.47 17.28
C ARG A 197 18.70 -5.01 15.83
N VAL A 198 19.94 -4.99 15.38
CA VAL A 198 20.34 -4.83 13.99
C VAL A 198 21.05 -6.11 13.55
N CYS A 199 20.78 -6.58 12.34
CA CYS A 199 21.47 -7.71 11.75
C CYS A 199 22.61 -7.27 10.86
N GLN A 200 23.76 -7.95 10.98
CA GLN A 200 24.91 -7.76 10.10
C GLN A 200 25.63 -9.09 9.87
N ILE A 201 26.43 -9.16 8.84
CA ILE A 201 27.41 -10.23 8.68
C ILE A 201 28.71 -9.78 9.36
N ASN A 202 29.14 -10.56 10.35
CA ASN A 202 30.39 -10.27 11.05
C ASN A 202 31.61 -10.56 10.16
N ARG A 203 32.80 -10.30 10.67
CA ARG A 203 34.05 -10.46 9.89
C ARG A 203 34.38 -11.92 9.55
N GLU A 204 33.77 -12.87 10.24
CA GLU A 204 33.94 -14.31 10.05
C GLU A 204 32.86 -14.90 9.11
N GLY A 205 32.00 -14.04 8.53
CA GLY A 205 30.97 -14.45 7.60
C GLY A 205 29.73 -15.04 8.26
N LYS A 206 29.49 -14.76 9.55
CA LYS A 206 28.32 -15.26 10.29
C LYS A 206 27.28 -14.15 10.47
N LEU A 207 26.00 -14.53 10.54
CA LEU A 207 24.92 -13.61 10.88
C LEU A 207 24.98 -13.27 12.37
N GLU A 208 25.13 -11.99 12.67
CA GLU A 208 25.25 -11.47 14.03
C GLU A 208 24.16 -10.42 14.29
N LEU A 209 23.58 -10.46 15.50
CA LEU A 209 22.64 -9.46 15.97
C LEU A 209 23.32 -8.55 16.98
N LYS A 210 23.27 -7.25 16.74
CA LYS A 210 23.89 -6.23 17.63
C LYS A 210 22.84 -5.29 18.23
N ALA A 211 23.09 -4.90 19.49
CA ALA A 211 22.34 -3.86 20.19
C ALA A 211 23.02 -2.50 20.07
N TYR A 212 22.26 -1.43 20.14
CA TYR A 212 22.81 -0.10 20.44
C TYR A 212 23.35 -0.06 21.86
N GLY A 213 24.53 0.48 22.05
CA GLY A 213 25.22 0.54 23.34
C GLY A 213 25.08 1.90 24.02
N ALA A 214 25.35 1.95 25.32
CA ALA A 214 25.41 3.19 26.09
C ALA A 214 26.85 3.64 26.42
N GLU A 215 27.81 2.72 26.37
CA GLU A 215 29.18 2.98 26.82
C GLU A 215 30.15 3.07 25.64
N PRO A 216 31.03 4.06 25.63
CA PRO A 216 32.03 4.20 24.57
C PRO A 216 33.10 3.10 24.65
N VAL A 217 33.34 2.45 23.50
CA VAL A 217 34.41 1.42 23.36
C VAL A 217 35.78 2.02 23.13
N VAL A 218 35.83 3.27 22.69
CA VAL A 218 37.08 4.00 22.45
C VAL A 218 36.89 5.52 22.57
N THR A 219 37.90 6.20 23.07
CA THR A 219 37.98 7.67 23.08
C THR A 219 38.88 8.14 21.94
N MET A 220 38.37 9.05 21.11
CA MET A 220 39.09 9.61 19.96
C MET A 220 39.55 11.02 20.23
N GLU A 221 40.86 11.21 20.39
CA GLU A 221 41.46 12.52 20.59
C GLU A 221 41.50 13.35 19.29
N ALA A 222 41.53 14.68 19.44
CA ALA A 222 41.60 15.60 18.30
C ALA A 222 42.80 15.35 17.36
N LYS A 223 43.96 14.89 17.91
CA LYS A 223 45.15 14.60 17.10
C LYS A 223 44.98 13.44 16.12
N HIS A 224 43.97 12.58 16.32
CA HIS A 224 43.73 11.41 15.47
C HIS A 224 42.67 11.68 14.37
N ARG A 225 42.17 12.91 14.29
CA ARG A 225 41.11 13.31 13.35
C ARG A 225 41.66 14.34 12.36
N PHE A 226 41.43 14.09 11.06
CA PHE A 226 41.82 15.03 10.01
C PHE A 226 40.74 16.05 9.70
N SER A 227 39.50 15.63 9.78
CA SER A 227 38.28 16.42 9.55
C SER A 227 37.20 15.86 10.45
N SER A 228 36.47 16.70 11.14
CA SER A 228 35.35 16.26 11.98
C SER A 228 34.31 17.34 12.07
N SER A 229 33.05 16.94 11.94
CA SER A 229 31.90 17.75 12.23
C SER A 229 31.00 17.03 13.25
N TYR A 230 30.43 17.79 14.16
CA TYR A 230 29.53 17.31 15.19
C TYR A 230 28.25 18.13 15.15
N SER A 231 27.12 17.47 15.35
CA SER A 231 25.87 18.19 15.54
C SER A 231 25.81 18.83 16.93
N ASP A 232 25.01 19.87 17.05
CA ASP A 232 24.72 20.58 18.31
C ASP A 232 23.48 20.00 19.05
N PHE A 233 23.01 18.86 18.60
CA PHE A 233 21.86 18.17 19.17
C PHE A 233 22.19 16.70 19.45
N VAL A 234 21.40 16.12 20.32
CA VAL A 234 21.45 14.70 20.66
C VAL A 234 20.25 13.99 20.04
N THR A 235 20.52 12.92 19.32
CA THR A 235 19.50 12.00 18.81
C THR A 235 19.13 11.03 19.91
N ARG A 236 17.87 10.98 20.30
CA ARG A 236 17.34 10.03 21.28
C ARG A 236 15.94 9.60 20.89
N TYR A 237 15.62 8.37 21.23
CA TYR A 237 14.29 7.80 21.00
C TYR A 237 13.59 7.56 22.33
N THR A 238 12.38 8.12 22.48
CA THR A 238 11.56 8.03 23.69
C THR A 238 10.22 7.38 23.43
N ALA A 239 9.92 7.08 22.18
CA ALA A 239 8.69 6.43 21.79
C ALA A 239 8.89 5.45 20.63
N VAL A 240 7.96 4.53 20.52
CA VAL A 240 7.85 3.56 19.42
C VAL A 240 6.43 3.61 18.88
N TYR A 241 6.32 3.53 17.58
CA TYR A 241 5.08 3.46 16.85
C TYR A 241 5.05 2.18 16.02
N SER A 242 3.97 1.40 16.12
CA SER A 242 3.76 0.18 15.34
C SER A 242 2.33 0.16 14.81
N THR A 243 2.15 -0.27 13.58
CA THR A 243 0.83 -0.43 12.98
C THR A 243 0.40 -1.89 13.05
N ASN A 244 -0.78 -2.12 13.61
CA ASN A 244 -1.47 -3.40 13.55
C ASN A 244 -2.33 -3.43 12.29
N GLU A 245 -2.00 -4.31 11.36
CA GLU A 245 -2.71 -4.42 10.09
C GLU A 245 -4.10 -5.04 10.23
N ILE A 246 -4.28 -5.91 11.24
CA ILE A 246 -5.55 -6.61 11.47
C ILE A 246 -6.65 -5.64 11.91
N ASP A 247 -6.32 -4.76 12.84
CA ASP A 247 -7.27 -3.81 13.41
C ASP A 247 -7.17 -2.43 12.75
N ALA A 248 -6.19 -2.23 11.86
CA ALA A 248 -5.80 -0.94 11.29
C ALA A 248 -5.51 0.13 12.38
N ILE A 249 -5.16 -0.32 13.57
CA ILE A 249 -4.87 0.54 14.71
C ILE A 249 -3.35 0.74 14.80
N SER A 250 -2.97 1.99 14.92
CA SER A 250 -1.60 2.37 15.17
C SER A 250 -1.38 2.49 16.67
N GLU A 251 -0.45 1.72 17.17
CA GLU A 251 -0.09 1.69 18.57
C GLU A 251 1.10 2.59 18.83
N TYR A 252 0.97 3.45 19.81
CA TYR A 252 2.01 4.38 20.24
C TYR A 252 2.36 4.13 21.69
N TYR A 253 3.63 3.82 21.94
CA TYR A 253 4.16 3.60 23.28
C TYR A 253 5.32 4.54 23.54
N CYS A 254 5.33 5.18 24.69
CA CYS A 254 6.38 6.13 25.05
C CYS A 254 6.87 5.90 26.50
N LEU A 255 8.08 6.39 26.77
CA LEU A 255 8.62 6.47 28.11
C LEU A 255 7.87 7.55 28.92
N ASP A 256 8.08 7.55 30.24
CA ASP A 256 7.48 8.56 31.14
C ASP A 256 7.74 10.00 30.70
N THR A 257 8.88 10.25 30.07
CA THR A 257 9.21 11.53 29.46
C THR A 257 9.33 11.34 27.94
N ASP A 258 8.33 11.83 27.23
CA ASP A 258 8.30 11.78 25.76
C ASP A 258 8.76 13.11 25.16
N ASP A 259 10.07 13.30 25.12
CA ASP A 259 10.74 14.50 24.65
C ASP A 259 11.80 14.23 23.56
N GLY A 260 11.84 13.00 23.05
CA GLY A 260 12.73 12.53 22.00
C GLY A 260 12.03 12.28 20.67
N LEU A 261 12.62 11.39 19.89
CA LEU A 261 12.07 10.91 18.62
C LEU A 261 11.19 9.68 18.83
N THR A 262 10.31 9.47 17.90
CA THR A 262 9.53 8.22 17.79
C THR A 262 10.16 7.31 16.75
N MET A 263 10.47 6.06 17.12
CA MET A 263 10.88 5.02 16.18
C MET A 263 9.64 4.42 15.53
N ASN A 264 9.54 4.55 14.21
CA ASN A 264 8.44 3.94 13.47
C ASN A 264 8.85 2.53 13.02
N LEU A 265 8.20 1.51 13.55
CA LEU A 265 8.41 0.12 13.13
C LEU A 265 7.57 -0.26 11.90
N GLY A 266 6.61 0.60 11.50
CA GLY A 266 5.68 0.27 10.43
C GLY A 266 4.79 -0.94 10.77
N VAL A 267 4.46 -1.69 9.73
CA VAL A 267 3.81 -2.99 9.85
C VAL A 267 4.88 -4.07 9.94
N ASN A 268 5.01 -4.72 11.09
CA ASN A 268 5.85 -5.89 11.22
C ASN A 268 4.96 -7.14 11.19
N PRO A 269 5.06 -8.01 10.16
CA PRO A 269 4.20 -9.17 9.99
C PRO A 269 4.24 -10.17 11.15
N LEU A 270 5.36 -10.21 11.90
CA LEU A 270 5.54 -11.08 13.05
C LEU A 270 4.84 -10.57 14.31
N LEU A 271 4.43 -9.30 14.33
CA LEU A 271 3.74 -8.65 15.45
C LEU A 271 2.23 -8.51 15.23
N GLN A 272 1.67 -9.11 14.18
CA GLN A 272 0.24 -9.02 13.88
C GLN A 272 -0.61 -10.01 14.69
N TYR A 273 0.00 -11.04 15.25
CA TYR A 273 -0.68 -12.03 16.09
C TYR A 273 -0.52 -11.73 17.58
N GLY A 274 -1.51 -12.15 18.35
CA GLY A 274 -1.48 -12.09 19.79
C GLY A 274 -2.56 -11.18 20.38
N LEU A 275 -2.76 -11.32 21.67
CA LEU A 275 -3.62 -10.43 22.44
C LEU A 275 -2.97 -9.06 22.55
N VAL A 276 -3.77 -8.01 22.66
CA VAL A 276 -3.32 -6.61 22.82
C VAL A 276 -2.27 -6.48 23.93
N ASN A 277 -2.48 -7.12 25.06
CA ASN A 277 -1.56 -7.09 26.19
C ASN A 277 -0.18 -7.73 25.88
N THR A 278 -0.14 -8.76 25.04
CA THR A 278 1.12 -9.39 24.64
C THR A 278 1.91 -8.47 23.71
N ARG A 279 1.24 -7.82 22.79
CA ARG A 279 1.87 -6.83 21.88
C ARG A 279 2.42 -5.64 22.64
N GLU A 280 1.68 -5.13 23.62
CA GLU A 280 2.15 -4.05 24.50
C GLU A 280 3.49 -4.40 25.17
N VAL A 281 3.60 -5.61 25.71
CA VAL A 281 4.84 -6.09 26.32
C VAL A 281 5.97 -6.15 25.31
N VAL A 282 5.72 -6.74 24.12
CA VAL A 282 6.73 -6.87 23.06
C VAL A 282 7.23 -5.51 22.59
N ILE A 283 6.32 -4.55 22.32
CA ILE A 283 6.69 -3.22 21.85
C ILE A 283 7.38 -2.42 22.96
N THR A 284 6.96 -2.58 24.20
CA THR A 284 7.63 -1.95 25.35
C THR A 284 9.05 -2.48 25.52
N ASN A 285 9.30 -3.77 25.32
CA ASN A 285 10.65 -4.33 25.33
C ASN A 285 11.51 -3.78 24.20
N ILE A 286 10.95 -3.57 23.01
CA ILE A 286 11.64 -2.89 21.90
C ILE A 286 11.97 -1.44 22.28
N LEU A 287 11.02 -0.70 22.84
CA LEU A 287 11.22 0.67 23.31
C LEU A 287 12.37 0.74 24.33
N ASN A 288 12.37 -0.15 25.31
CA ASN A 288 13.46 -0.23 26.30
C ASN A 288 14.82 -0.52 25.63
N ALA A 289 14.86 -1.38 24.62
CA ALA A 289 16.09 -1.69 23.90
C ALA A 289 16.67 -0.50 23.14
N ILE A 290 15.81 0.40 22.62
CA ILE A 290 16.28 1.59 21.87
C ILE A 290 16.40 2.85 22.74
N SER A 291 15.88 2.85 23.96
CA SER A 291 15.95 3.99 24.87
C SER A 291 17.38 4.36 25.30
N VAL A 292 18.32 3.44 25.11
CA VAL A 292 19.76 3.68 25.34
C VAL A 292 20.38 4.62 24.31
N ILE A 293 19.71 4.84 23.16
CA ILE A 293 20.17 5.71 22.09
C ILE A 293 20.16 7.16 22.59
N ASN A 294 21.34 7.72 22.77
CA ASN A 294 21.55 9.08 23.21
C ASN A 294 22.84 9.59 22.58
N TYR A 295 22.83 9.79 21.24
CA TYR A 295 24.04 9.99 20.46
C TYR A 295 24.08 11.34 19.75
N VAL A 296 25.25 11.95 19.74
CA VAL A 296 25.54 13.13 18.89
C VAL A 296 25.91 12.65 17.49
N PRO A 297 25.15 13.04 16.46
CA PRO A 297 25.53 12.75 15.07
C PRO A 297 26.83 13.41 14.68
N PHE A 298 27.65 12.70 13.86
CA PHE A 298 28.96 13.16 13.46
C PHE A 298 29.38 12.64 12.08
N ASP A 299 30.37 13.29 11.49
CA ASP A 299 31.13 12.83 10.33
C ASP A 299 32.60 13.11 10.57
N SER A 300 33.45 12.11 10.51
CA SER A 300 34.88 12.26 10.85
C SER A 300 35.78 11.39 9.98
N ASP A 301 36.81 12.03 9.41
CA ASP A 301 37.94 11.33 8.81
C ASP A 301 39.05 11.16 9.87
N THR A 302 39.48 9.93 10.07
CA THR A 302 40.46 9.57 11.11
C THR A 302 41.69 8.88 10.55
N ILE A 303 42.75 8.78 11.40
CA ILE A 303 43.93 7.99 11.06
C ILE A 303 43.64 6.50 10.85
N GLY A 304 42.45 6.05 11.28
CA GLY A 304 41.94 4.70 11.13
C GLY A 304 42.29 3.78 12.30
N ASN A 305 41.24 3.21 12.87
CA ASN A 305 41.31 2.05 13.76
C ASN A 305 40.52 0.91 13.10
N PRO A 306 41.19 -0.09 12.53
CA PRO A 306 40.48 -1.16 11.80
C PRO A 306 39.69 -2.11 12.70
N ALA A 307 39.82 -2.00 14.02
CA ALA A 307 38.97 -2.78 14.94
C ALA A 307 37.57 -2.20 15.13
N LEU A 308 37.34 -0.92 14.76
CA LEU A 308 36.01 -0.30 14.88
C LEU A 308 35.01 -0.90 13.89
N GLU A 309 33.76 -0.93 14.29
CA GLU A 309 32.64 -1.48 13.52
C GLU A 309 31.40 -0.58 13.62
N PRO A 310 30.43 -0.72 12.71
CA PRO A 310 29.11 -0.13 12.94
C PRO A 310 28.53 -0.57 14.28
N MET A 311 27.76 0.34 14.91
CA MET A 311 27.18 0.24 16.25
C MET A 311 28.17 0.39 17.43
N ASP A 312 29.46 0.53 17.17
CA ASP A 312 30.39 0.93 18.22
C ASP A 312 30.12 2.36 18.67
N VAL A 313 30.02 2.53 19.97
CA VAL A 313 29.89 3.84 20.60
C VAL A 313 31.29 4.44 20.82
N VAL A 314 31.46 5.67 20.45
CA VAL A 314 32.73 6.38 20.57
C VAL A 314 32.54 7.71 21.31
N GLN A 315 33.57 8.13 22.04
CA GLN A 315 33.63 9.43 22.66
C GLN A 315 34.71 10.27 21.96
N PHE A 316 34.41 11.50 21.67
CA PHE A 316 35.37 12.44 21.08
C PHE A 316 35.85 13.43 22.14
N THR A 317 37.16 13.72 22.16
CA THR A 317 37.74 14.68 23.09
C THR A 317 38.54 15.76 22.37
N GLY A 318 38.43 16.99 22.84
CA GLY A 318 39.11 18.15 22.28
C GLY A 318 38.62 18.57 20.91
N GLY A 319 39.13 19.66 20.34
CA GLY A 319 38.79 20.11 18.99
C GLY A 319 37.32 20.49 18.80
N HIS A 320 36.71 21.14 19.79
CA HIS A 320 35.31 21.54 19.85
C HIS A 320 34.29 20.36 19.97
N ALA A 321 34.75 19.15 20.29
CA ALA A 321 33.86 18.09 20.68
C ALA A 321 33.38 18.30 22.13
N ASP A 322 32.14 17.90 22.42
CA ASP A 322 31.63 17.85 23.78
C ASP A 322 32.13 16.58 24.47
N ASP A 323 33.01 16.71 25.42
CA ASP A 323 33.64 15.59 26.13
C ASP A 323 32.66 14.77 26.98
N ASN A 324 31.43 15.27 27.20
CA ASN A 324 30.40 14.56 27.93
C ASN A 324 29.42 13.80 27.03
N SER A 325 29.56 13.96 25.72
CA SER A 325 28.64 13.36 24.75
C SER A 325 29.26 12.13 24.07
N ILE A 326 28.43 11.18 23.76
CA ILE A 326 28.78 9.96 23.04
C ILE A 326 28.18 9.96 21.64
N SER A 327 28.83 9.25 20.76
CA SER A 327 28.39 9.08 19.36
C SER A 327 28.40 7.62 18.98
N CYS A 328 27.48 7.18 18.14
CA CYS A 328 27.46 5.83 17.61
C CYS A 328 27.91 5.83 16.15
N ILE A 329 28.80 4.91 15.81
CA ILE A 329 29.22 4.70 14.41
C ILE A 329 28.10 3.96 13.68
N THR A 330 27.45 4.62 12.73
CA THR A 330 26.42 3.99 11.90
C THR A 330 26.95 3.54 10.55
N SER A 331 28.05 4.14 10.10
CA SER A 331 28.75 3.72 8.89
C SER A 331 30.25 3.91 9.03
N VAL A 332 31.00 2.97 8.50
CA VAL A 332 32.47 3.00 8.46
C VAL A 332 32.97 2.65 7.07
N THR A 333 33.88 3.48 6.55
CA THR A 333 34.62 3.19 5.31
C THR A 333 36.12 3.08 5.62
N TYR A 334 36.67 1.90 5.44
CA TYR A 334 38.09 1.63 5.55
C TYR A 334 38.72 1.77 4.15
N LYS A 335 39.55 2.77 3.95
CA LYS A 335 40.34 2.85 2.72
C LYS A 335 41.63 2.06 2.89
N ILE A 336 41.90 1.14 2.01
CA ILE A 336 43.15 0.38 2.03
C ILE A 336 44.33 1.31 1.80
N ASN A 337 45.26 1.31 2.75
CA ASN A 337 46.40 2.26 2.79
C ASN A 337 45.97 3.74 2.82
N GLY A 338 44.78 4.05 3.34
CA GLY A 338 44.23 5.39 3.42
C GLY A 338 43.65 5.71 4.80
N LYS A 339 42.92 6.83 4.86
CA LYS A 339 42.17 7.24 6.04
C LYS A 339 40.92 6.42 6.20
N GLN A 340 40.39 6.40 7.42
CA GLN A 340 39.09 5.83 7.75
C GLN A 340 38.05 6.96 7.87
N THR A 341 36.91 6.79 7.25
CA THR A 341 35.77 7.68 7.42
C THR A 341 34.73 7.02 8.32
N LEU A 342 34.34 7.72 9.38
CA LEU A 342 33.33 7.29 10.34
C LEU A 342 32.14 8.25 10.28
N LYS A 343 30.93 7.72 10.30
CA LYS A 343 29.71 8.51 10.36
C LYS A 343 28.78 7.99 11.44
N GLY A 344 28.12 8.91 12.13
CA GLY A 344 27.00 8.65 13.01
C GLY A 344 25.81 9.50 12.55
N VAL A 345 24.78 8.87 12.03
CA VAL A 345 23.55 9.56 11.61
C VAL A 345 22.62 9.82 12.78
N GLY A 346 21.72 10.79 12.61
CA GLY A 346 20.68 11.07 13.59
C GLY A 346 19.83 12.28 13.22
N LYS A 347 18.68 12.38 13.85
CA LYS A 347 17.75 13.50 13.69
C LYS A 347 17.70 14.36 14.94
N ASN A 348 17.48 15.65 14.75
CA ASN A 348 17.25 16.58 15.84
C ASN A 348 15.81 16.46 16.34
N PRO A 349 15.55 16.07 17.62
CA PRO A 349 14.21 15.98 18.17
C PRO A 349 13.42 17.30 18.08
N LEU A 350 14.08 18.43 18.29
CA LEU A 350 13.46 19.75 18.22
C LEU A 350 13.04 20.12 16.79
N LEU A 351 13.89 19.82 15.78
CA LEU A 351 13.55 20.03 14.38
C LEU A 351 12.47 19.06 13.91
N SER A 352 12.51 17.84 14.40
CA SER A 352 11.46 16.85 14.14
C SER A 352 10.13 17.34 14.69
N SER A 353 10.10 17.88 15.92
CA SER A 353 8.87 18.45 16.49
C SER A 353 8.45 19.77 15.81
N ALA A 354 9.38 20.58 15.31
CA ALA A 354 9.09 21.82 14.57
C ALA A 354 8.59 21.55 13.13
N LYS A 355 9.19 20.60 12.45
CA LYS A 355 8.70 20.06 11.17
C LYS A 355 7.41 19.27 11.33
N SER A 356 7.20 18.66 12.48
CA SER A 356 6.05 17.84 12.81
C SER A 356 4.72 18.61 12.87
N LYS A 357 4.70 19.96 12.78
CA LYS A 357 3.42 20.61 12.44
C LYS A 357 3.02 20.43 10.97
N ALA A 358 3.98 20.40 10.05
CA ALA A 358 3.74 20.02 8.68
C ALA A 358 3.80 18.48 8.50
N ASP A 359 4.72 17.80 9.19
CA ASP A 359 4.88 16.35 9.14
C ASP A 359 3.86 15.60 10.00
N LYS A 360 3.37 16.15 11.12
CA LYS A 360 2.16 15.62 11.78
C LYS A 360 0.94 15.73 10.88
N ASN A 361 0.87 16.73 10.03
CA ASN A 361 -0.14 16.78 8.99
C ASN A 361 0.14 15.78 7.85
N ILE A 362 1.39 15.52 7.53
CA ILE A 362 1.80 14.53 6.50
C ILE A 362 1.80 13.11 7.09
N ILE A 363 2.26 12.91 8.31
CA ILE A 363 2.14 11.64 9.06
C ILE A 363 0.67 11.43 9.46
N GLY A 364 -0.05 12.46 9.84
CA GLY A 364 -1.50 12.43 10.00
C GLY A 364 -2.25 12.17 8.69
N LEU A 365 -1.76 12.66 7.55
CA LEU A 365 -2.25 12.33 6.20
C LEU A 365 -1.75 10.96 5.73
N LEU A 366 -0.54 10.55 6.06
CA LEU A 366 -0.03 9.19 5.80
C LEU A 366 -0.70 8.18 6.75
N ASN A 367 -0.92 8.53 8.00
CA ASN A 367 -1.74 7.73 8.92
C ASN A 367 -3.22 7.75 8.52
N GLN A 368 -3.75 8.85 7.98
CA GLN A 368 -5.06 8.88 7.32
C GLN A 368 -5.07 8.11 6.00
N VAL A 369 -3.94 7.94 5.34
CA VAL A 369 -3.78 7.09 4.16
C VAL A 369 -3.52 5.64 4.56
N GLU A 370 -2.87 5.37 5.69
CA GLU A 370 -2.67 4.02 6.24
C GLU A 370 -3.85 3.52 7.11
N THR A 371 -4.49 4.36 7.90
CA THR A 371 -5.82 4.12 8.51
C THR A 371 -6.96 4.39 7.53
N GLY A 372 -6.70 5.12 6.48
CA GLY A 372 -7.53 5.34 5.33
C GLY A 372 -7.34 4.29 4.25
N LYS A 373 -7.16 3.03 4.60
CA LYS A 373 -7.50 1.96 3.66
C LYS A 373 -8.95 2.21 3.27
N PHE A 374 -9.11 2.77 2.07
CA PHE A 374 -10.40 3.04 1.48
C PHE A 374 -11.05 1.68 1.26
N VAL A 375 -11.84 1.26 2.20
CA VAL A 375 -12.54 -0.01 2.12
C VAL A 375 -13.71 0.18 1.19
N ILE A 376 -13.77 -0.65 0.18
CA ILE A 376 -14.83 -0.67 -0.81
C ILE A 376 -15.70 -1.89 -0.55
N CYS A 377 -16.91 -1.65 -0.08
CA CYS A 377 -17.93 -2.68 0.04
C CYS A 377 -18.76 -2.71 -1.25
N ALA A 378 -18.55 -3.70 -2.10
CA ALA A 378 -19.21 -3.81 -3.39
C ALA A 378 -20.44 -4.72 -3.31
N TYR A 379 -21.50 -4.36 -4.04
CA TYR A 379 -22.72 -5.11 -4.25
C TYR A 379 -22.98 -5.31 -5.74
N GLU A 380 -23.53 -6.45 -6.10
CA GLU A 380 -23.98 -6.76 -7.45
C GLU A 380 -25.21 -7.68 -7.38
N ASN A 381 -26.25 -7.42 -8.18
CA ASN A 381 -27.43 -8.27 -8.19
C ASN A 381 -27.15 -9.62 -8.87
N ALA A 382 -27.62 -10.68 -8.23
CA ALA A 382 -27.41 -12.05 -8.70
C ALA A 382 -28.49 -12.53 -9.70
N SER A 383 -29.68 -11.97 -9.62
CA SER A 383 -30.80 -12.34 -10.43
C SER A 383 -31.48 -11.12 -11.02
N GLU A 384 -32.32 -11.35 -11.98
CA GLU A 384 -33.14 -10.33 -12.59
C GLU A 384 -34.10 -9.69 -11.57
N LEU A 385 -34.24 -8.36 -11.66
CA LEU A 385 -35.17 -7.57 -10.87
C LEU A 385 -36.15 -6.87 -11.80
N ILE A 386 -37.43 -7.01 -11.50
CA ILE A 386 -38.50 -6.33 -12.23
C ILE A 386 -39.10 -5.28 -11.32
N VAL A 387 -39.05 -4.03 -11.75
CA VAL A 387 -39.51 -2.86 -10.99
C VAL A 387 -40.75 -2.29 -11.65
N GLY A 388 -41.81 -2.17 -10.88
CA GLY A 388 -43.07 -1.55 -11.29
C GLY A 388 -43.43 -0.34 -10.42
N ALA A 389 -44.71 -0.09 -10.27
CA ALA A 389 -45.24 1.01 -9.46
C ALA A 389 -44.99 0.82 -7.95
N ASP A 390 -44.84 -0.40 -7.50
CA ASP A 390 -44.51 -0.70 -6.11
C ASP A 390 -43.01 -0.66 -5.87
N ALA A 391 -42.60 -0.10 -4.75
CA ALA A 391 -41.19 0.00 -4.40
C ALA A 391 -40.60 -1.37 -4.02
N ILE A 392 -39.62 -1.85 -4.77
CA ILE A 392 -38.91 -3.08 -4.47
C ILE A 392 -37.48 -2.76 -4.03
N ARG A 393 -36.91 -3.59 -3.15
CA ARG A 393 -35.52 -3.48 -2.74
C ARG A 393 -34.58 -3.98 -3.84
N ILE A 394 -33.71 -3.13 -4.31
CA ILE A 394 -32.76 -3.42 -5.38
C ILE A 394 -31.34 -3.59 -4.90
N ILE A 395 -30.96 -2.95 -3.81
CA ILE A 395 -29.62 -2.99 -3.21
C ILE A 395 -29.76 -3.19 -1.70
N ASP A 396 -28.91 -4.03 -1.14
CA ASP A 396 -28.80 -4.29 0.30
C ASP A 396 -27.32 -4.50 0.66
N VAL A 397 -26.71 -3.51 1.29
CA VAL A 397 -25.29 -3.52 1.65
C VAL A 397 -25.15 -3.39 3.15
N THR A 398 -24.47 -4.37 3.75
CA THR A 398 -24.11 -4.33 5.16
C THR A 398 -22.61 -4.06 5.30
N PHE A 399 -22.27 -3.13 6.15
CA PHE A 399 -20.87 -2.76 6.46
C PHE A 399 -20.79 -2.36 7.93
N ALA A 400 -19.57 -2.29 8.48
CA ALA A 400 -19.35 -1.84 9.84
C ALA A 400 -18.51 -0.56 9.84
N ALA A 401 -18.86 0.40 10.68
CA ALA A 401 -18.01 1.53 10.99
C ALA A 401 -17.17 1.16 12.22
N ILE A 402 -15.85 1.09 12.06
CA ILE A 402 -14.91 0.77 13.15
C ILE A 402 -14.71 1.99 14.02
N GLU A 403 -14.65 3.15 13.41
CA GLU A 403 -14.51 4.46 14.06
C GLU A 403 -15.63 5.41 13.61
N SER A 404 -15.74 6.55 14.30
CA SER A 404 -16.67 7.59 13.85
C SER A 404 -16.20 8.16 12.53
N THR A 405 -16.92 7.87 11.46
CA THR A 405 -16.53 8.19 10.10
C THR A 405 -17.69 8.64 9.23
N SER A 406 -17.41 8.99 7.99
CA SER A 406 -18.40 9.22 6.96
C SER A 406 -18.13 8.30 5.76
N ALA A 407 -19.17 7.84 5.11
CA ALA A 407 -19.05 7.00 3.93
C ALA A 407 -19.89 7.56 2.79
N ILE A 408 -19.56 7.14 1.56
CA ILE A 408 -20.29 7.49 0.35
C ILE A 408 -20.80 6.20 -0.27
N PHE A 409 -22.09 6.21 -0.62
CA PHE A 409 -22.68 5.18 -1.44
C PHE A 409 -22.73 5.68 -2.89
N ILE A 410 -22.24 4.85 -3.80
CA ILE A 410 -22.28 5.05 -5.25
C ILE A 410 -22.90 3.81 -5.87
N GLY A 411 -23.90 4.00 -6.73
CA GLY A 411 -24.54 2.91 -7.47
C GLY A 411 -24.64 3.21 -8.95
N ASN A 412 -24.65 2.17 -9.75
CA ASN A 412 -24.88 2.24 -11.18
C ASN A 412 -25.78 1.07 -11.59
N ILE A 413 -26.86 1.39 -12.32
CA ILE A 413 -27.87 0.42 -12.73
C ILE A 413 -28.04 0.53 -14.24
N ASN A 414 -27.76 -0.54 -14.95
CA ASN A 414 -28.12 -0.69 -16.35
C ASN A 414 -29.48 -1.43 -16.43
N CYS A 415 -30.42 -0.83 -17.07
CA CYS A 415 -31.79 -1.38 -17.10
C CYS A 415 -32.45 -1.17 -18.45
N VAL A 416 -33.46 -1.98 -18.71
CA VAL A 416 -34.34 -1.84 -19.88
C VAL A 416 -35.72 -1.41 -19.39
N VAL A 417 -36.21 -0.31 -19.92
CA VAL A 417 -37.49 0.29 -19.57
C VAL A 417 -38.50 -0.01 -20.68
N SER A 418 -39.66 -0.50 -20.29
CA SER A 418 -40.84 -0.59 -21.14
C SER A 418 -41.83 0.50 -20.72
N ALA A 419 -41.88 1.57 -21.45
CA ALA A 419 -42.75 2.70 -21.13
C ALA A 419 -44.18 2.45 -21.56
N ASP A 420 -45.12 2.90 -20.73
CA ASP A 420 -46.56 2.82 -21.04
C ASP A 420 -46.92 3.64 -22.29
N GLU A 421 -47.95 3.22 -22.99
CA GLU A 421 -48.46 3.93 -24.15
C GLU A 421 -49.47 5.00 -23.72
N GLU A 422 -49.33 6.18 -24.27
CA GLU A 422 -50.24 7.29 -24.05
C GLU A 422 -50.76 7.82 -25.41
N ASN A 423 -52.06 7.97 -25.51
CA ASN A 423 -52.67 8.58 -26.66
C ASN A 423 -52.62 10.12 -26.51
N VAL A 424 -51.69 10.73 -27.21
CA VAL A 424 -51.52 12.17 -27.22
C VAL A 424 -52.14 12.73 -28.54
N VAL A 425 -53.02 13.69 -28.41
CA VAL A 425 -53.48 14.46 -29.58
C VAL A 425 -52.44 15.53 -29.88
N LYS A 426 -51.76 15.37 -31.00
CA LYS A 426 -50.86 16.40 -31.48
C LYS A 426 -51.58 17.32 -32.46
N GLU A 427 -51.50 18.61 -32.18
CA GLU A 427 -52.01 19.65 -33.07
C GLU A 427 -50.88 20.10 -33.98
N TYR A 428 -51.15 20.06 -35.27
CA TYR A 428 -50.26 20.57 -36.30
C TYR A 428 -50.91 21.75 -36.92
N SER A 429 -50.27 22.90 -36.93
CA SER A 429 -50.64 24.05 -37.71
C SER A 429 -50.12 23.87 -39.15
N VAL A 430 -51.01 23.82 -40.07
CA VAL A 430 -50.69 23.71 -41.50
C VAL A 430 -51.13 25.00 -42.18
N THR A 431 -50.21 25.71 -42.72
CA THR A 431 -50.47 26.92 -43.52
C THR A 431 -50.73 26.54 -44.98
N HIS A 432 -51.83 26.94 -45.49
CA HIS A 432 -52.17 26.79 -46.90
C HIS A 432 -52.26 28.14 -47.55
N GLU A 433 -51.63 28.31 -48.70
CA GLU A 433 -51.90 29.44 -49.60
C GLU A 433 -53.10 29.09 -50.48
N VAL A 434 -54.20 29.76 -50.24
CA VAL A 434 -55.42 29.66 -51.10
C VAL A 434 -55.58 30.95 -51.87
N PRO A 435 -55.93 30.81 -53.12
CA PRO A 435 -56.21 32.06 -53.90
C PRO A 435 -57.33 32.83 -53.21
N SER A 436 -57.15 34.11 -53.03
CA SER A 436 -58.15 35.01 -52.50
C SER A 436 -59.39 35.04 -53.45
N VAL A 437 -60.56 34.78 -52.84
CA VAL A 437 -61.82 34.71 -53.58
C VAL A 437 -62.06 36.00 -54.33
N ASP A 438 -61.76 37.15 -53.72
CA ASP A 438 -61.89 38.42 -54.30
C ASP A 438 -60.92 38.61 -55.49
N SER A 439 -59.73 38.10 -55.42
CA SER A 439 -58.76 38.18 -56.53
C SER A 439 -59.18 37.29 -57.71
N ILE A 440 -59.74 36.09 -57.42
CA ILE A 440 -60.30 35.21 -58.45
C ILE A 440 -61.48 35.89 -59.15
N VAL A 441 -62.42 36.52 -58.39
CA VAL A 441 -63.58 37.18 -58.90
C VAL A 441 -63.16 38.41 -59.76
N ASN A 442 -62.20 39.19 -59.24
CA ASN A 442 -61.68 40.35 -59.99
C ASN A 442 -61.03 39.90 -61.29
N ARG A 443 -60.27 38.83 -61.30
CA ARG A 443 -59.67 38.28 -62.51
C ARG A 443 -60.70 37.71 -63.46
N ALA A 444 -61.69 37.03 -62.97
CA ALA A 444 -62.81 36.54 -63.79
C ALA A 444 -63.62 37.62 -64.39
N VAL A 445 -63.89 38.71 -63.65
CA VAL A 445 -64.54 39.92 -64.16
C VAL A 445 -63.70 40.62 -65.23
N ALA A 446 -62.36 40.66 -65.00
CA ALA A 446 -61.49 41.26 -66.01
C ALA A 446 -61.45 40.43 -67.29
N ILE A 447 -61.39 39.09 -67.21
CA ILE A 447 -61.47 38.21 -68.39
C ILE A 447 -62.82 38.37 -69.11
N ALA A 448 -63.91 38.38 -68.37
CA ALA A 448 -65.24 38.56 -68.95
C ALA A 448 -65.39 39.92 -69.63
N LYS A 449 -64.77 40.94 -69.08
CA LYS A 449 -64.73 42.28 -69.76
C LYS A 449 -63.90 42.22 -71.02
N GLU A 450 -62.80 41.55 -71.03
CA GLU A 450 -61.92 41.35 -72.16
C GLU A 450 -62.64 40.58 -73.30
N GLU A 451 -63.32 39.48 -72.95
CA GLU A 451 -64.14 38.68 -73.88
C GLU A 451 -65.33 39.46 -74.43
N LEU A 452 -65.97 40.34 -73.64
CA LEU A 452 -67.07 41.16 -74.06
C LEU A 452 -66.61 42.34 -75.01
N THR A 453 -65.43 42.88 -74.79
CA THR A 453 -64.83 43.88 -75.69
C THR A 453 -64.42 43.27 -77.02
N ASP A 454 -63.99 42.02 -77.06
CA ASP A 454 -63.60 41.31 -78.28
C ASP A 454 -64.82 40.86 -79.12
N SER A 455 -66.04 40.81 -78.54
CA SER A 455 -67.28 40.48 -79.20
C SER A 455 -68.04 41.62 -79.85
N GLY A 456 -67.54 42.87 -79.72
CA GLY A 456 -68.09 44.03 -80.43
C GLY A 456 -69.38 44.64 -79.89
N GLU A 457 -69.82 44.28 -78.69
CA GLU A 457 -70.87 44.93 -77.95
C GLU A 457 -70.37 46.17 -77.19
N GLU A 458 -70.70 47.35 -77.62
CA GLU A 458 -70.35 48.63 -77.06
C GLU A 458 -71.04 48.82 -75.69
N LEU A 459 -70.41 48.50 -74.61
CA LEU A 459 -70.79 48.89 -73.27
C LEU A 459 -69.96 50.10 -72.87
N ASP A 460 -70.67 51.24 -72.68
CA ASP A 460 -70.08 52.54 -72.29
C ASP A 460 -69.47 52.46 -70.88
N ILE A 461 -68.31 51.88 -70.77
CA ILE A 461 -67.50 51.80 -69.55
C ILE A 461 -66.19 52.51 -69.90
N LYS A 462 -65.98 53.64 -69.28
CA LYS A 462 -64.70 54.38 -69.38
C LYS A 462 -63.58 53.41 -69.05
N SER A 463 -62.79 53.12 -70.06
CA SER A 463 -61.57 52.36 -69.92
C SER A 463 -60.47 53.24 -69.30
N GLU A 464 -60.12 53.02 -68.11
CA GLU A 464 -58.81 53.42 -67.59
C GLU A 464 -57.85 52.25 -67.81
N GLU A 465 -56.89 52.50 -68.68
CA GLU A 465 -55.65 51.81 -68.97
C GLU A 465 -55.74 50.31 -69.41
N GLU A 466 -55.12 50.09 -70.58
CA GLU A 466 -54.69 48.77 -71.04
C GLU A 466 -53.66 48.21 -69.99
N GLY A 467 -54.17 47.44 -69.03
CA GLY A 467 -53.39 46.81 -67.98
C GLY A 467 -53.49 45.30 -68.08
N SER A 468 -52.41 44.65 -67.84
CA SER A 468 -52.34 43.21 -67.69
C SER A 468 -53.41 42.69 -66.71
N LEU A 469 -53.95 41.47 -66.99
CA LEU A 469 -54.92 40.84 -66.11
C LEU A 469 -54.44 40.89 -64.69
N PRO A 470 -55.31 41.21 -63.72
CA PRO A 470 -54.91 41.23 -62.30
C PRO A 470 -54.35 39.88 -61.87
N GLU A 471 -53.23 39.96 -61.17
CA GLU A 471 -52.63 38.78 -60.61
C GLU A 471 -53.55 38.15 -59.51
N VAL A 472 -53.55 36.82 -59.41
CA VAL A 472 -54.26 36.14 -58.35
C VAL A 472 -53.48 36.31 -57.08
N GLU A 473 -54.02 37.02 -56.13
CA GLU A 473 -53.46 37.11 -54.77
C GLU A 473 -53.81 35.86 -53.99
N PHE A 474 -52.86 35.42 -53.20
CA PHE A 474 -53.06 34.25 -52.33
C PHE A 474 -53.16 34.73 -50.89
N GLU A 475 -54.11 34.20 -50.18
CA GLU A 475 -54.28 34.35 -48.71
C GLU A 475 -53.74 33.12 -47.98
N THR A 476 -53.00 33.37 -46.92
CA THR A 476 -52.50 32.31 -46.06
C THR A 476 -53.59 31.93 -45.05
N ILE A 477 -54.09 30.74 -45.14
CA ILE A 477 -55.05 30.18 -44.16
C ILE A 477 -54.33 29.19 -43.30
N GLU A 478 -54.33 29.42 -41.99
CA GLU A 478 -53.90 28.44 -41.00
C GLU A 478 -55.04 27.50 -40.69
N SER A 479 -54.80 26.19 -40.84
CA SER A 479 -55.69 25.15 -40.37
C SER A 479 -55.00 24.30 -39.29
N ILE A 480 -55.64 24.13 -38.16
CA ILE A 480 -55.17 23.24 -37.09
C ILE A 480 -55.70 21.85 -37.36
N MET A 481 -54.78 20.92 -37.55
CA MET A 481 -55.09 19.52 -37.71
C MET A 481 -54.75 18.77 -36.40
N SER A 482 -55.68 18.21 -35.75
CA SER A 482 -55.53 17.38 -34.56
C SER A 482 -55.42 15.90 -34.95
N LEU A 483 -54.25 15.31 -34.78
CA LEU A 483 -54.04 13.90 -35.06
C LEU A 483 -53.80 13.14 -33.74
N PRO A 484 -54.59 12.07 -33.47
CA PRO A 484 -54.23 11.18 -32.37
C PRO A 484 -52.96 10.44 -32.72
N VAL A 485 -51.95 10.61 -31.91
CA VAL A 485 -50.67 9.91 -32.05
C VAL A 485 -50.47 9.09 -30.78
N THR A 486 -50.31 7.78 -30.92
CA THR A 486 -49.89 6.92 -29.80
C THR A 486 -48.41 7.22 -29.52
N GLY A 487 -48.13 7.82 -28.40
CA GLY A 487 -46.79 8.08 -27.92
C GLY A 487 -46.47 7.21 -26.73
N LYS A 488 -45.20 7.15 -26.35
CA LYS A 488 -44.80 6.55 -25.09
C LYS A 488 -44.62 7.62 -24.01
N VAL A 489 -45.12 7.33 -22.82
CA VAL A 489 -44.91 8.20 -21.64
C VAL A 489 -43.41 8.31 -21.36
N ARG A 490 -42.99 9.37 -20.76
CA ARG A 490 -41.63 9.44 -20.16
C ARG A 490 -41.72 8.96 -18.72
N PRO A 491 -41.27 7.72 -18.43
CA PRO A 491 -41.36 7.18 -17.08
C PRO A 491 -40.41 7.92 -16.13
N VAL A 492 -40.77 7.88 -14.86
CA VAL A 492 -39.99 8.47 -13.77
C VAL A 492 -39.66 7.39 -12.77
N VAL A 493 -38.36 7.19 -12.56
CA VAL A 493 -37.84 6.29 -11.52
C VAL A 493 -37.61 7.09 -10.25
N THR A 494 -38.10 6.57 -9.13
CA THR A 494 -37.90 7.14 -7.79
C THR A 494 -37.12 6.15 -6.95
N PHE A 495 -36.09 6.67 -6.25
CA PHE A 495 -35.28 5.90 -5.32
C PHE A 495 -35.61 6.27 -3.88
N LEU A 496 -35.71 5.25 -3.03
CA LEU A 496 -35.91 5.41 -1.58
C LEU A 496 -34.75 4.75 -0.85
N TYR A 497 -34.24 5.41 0.16
CA TYR A 497 -33.11 4.95 0.94
C TYR A 497 -33.55 4.63 2.37
N ARG A 498 -32.99 3.54 2.90
CA ARG A 498 -33.23 3.10 4.27
C ARG A 498 -31.88 2.76 4.90
N LEU A 499 -31.58 3.37 6.02
CA LEU A 499 -30.34 3.13 6.77
C LEU A 499 -30.71 2.62 8.16
N ASP A 500 -30.18 1.46 8.55
CA ASP A 500 -30.44 0.81 9.84
C ASP A 500 -31.96 0.75 10.15
N ASP A 501 -32.72 0.24 9.23
CA ASP A 501 -34.18 0.12 9.31
C ASP A 501 -34.96 1.45 9.39
N THR A 502 -34.28 2.59 9.22
CA THR A 502 -34.92 3.90 9.24
C THR A 502 -34.98 4.51 7.83
N TRP A 503 -36.17 4.91 7.40
CA TRP A 503 -36.33 5.57 6.11
C TRP A 503 -35.74 6.97 6.11
N ILE A 504 -35.05 7.32 5.02
CA ILE A 504 -34.51 8.65 4.81
C ILE A 504 -35.53 9.48 4.02
N GLU A 505 -36.38 10.16 4.75
CA GLU A 505 -37.54 10.86 4.16
C GLU A 505 -37.17 12.05 3.28
N ASP A 506 -36.08 12.74 3.63
CA ASP A 506 -35.65 13.98 2.95
C ASP A 506 -34.84 13.72 1.67
N TYR A 507 -34.56 12.45 1.33
CA TYR A 507 -33.75 12.12 0.17
C TYR A 507 -34.39 11.04 -0.70
N LYS A 508 -35.17 11.49 -1.69
CA LYS A 508 -35.90 10.64 -2.63
C LYS A 508 -35.62 11.09 -4.07
N PRO A 509 -34.42 10.83 -4.59
CA PRO A 509 -34.06 11.27 -5.93
C PRO A 509 -34.95 10.64 -7.00
N LYS A 510 -35.31 11.45 -8.00
CA LYS A 510 -36.10 11.04 -9.15
C LYS A 510 -35.31 11.22 -10.43
N GLN A 511 -35.37 10.23 -11.30
CA GLN A 511 -34.71 10.28 -12.62
C GLN A 511 -35.74 9.98 -13.73
N LYS A 512 -35.73 10.80 -14.77
CA LYS A 512 -36.54 10.56 -15.96
C LYS A 512 -35.80 9.60 -16.87
N VAL A 513 -36.49 8.60 -17.34
CA VAL A 513 -35.97 7.56 -18.24
C VAL A 513 -36.71 7.57 -19.58
N VAL A 514 -36.17 6.86 -20.53
CA VAL A 514 -36.77 6.67 -21.86
C VAL A 514 -37.05 5.19 -22.09
N ASP A 515 -37.95 4.90 -23.01
CA ASP A 515 -38.17 3.54 -23.45
C ASP A 515 -36.89 2.92 -24.03
N GLY A 516 -36.59 1.68 -23.63
CA GLY A 516 -35.37 0.99 -24.00
C GLY A 516 -34.26 1.02 -22.93
N GLU A 517 -33.00 0.99 -23.35
CA GLU A 517 -31.86 0.91 -22.46
C GLU A 517 -31.59 2.24 -21.74
N ASN A 518 -31.38 2.17 -20.43
CA ASN A 518 -31.06 3.31 -19.58
C ASN A 518 -29.94 2.96 -18.61
N ILE A 519 -29.19 3.98 -18.21
CA ILE A 519 -28.16 3.92 -17.17
C ILE A 519 -28.56 4.89 -16.07
N LEU A 520 -28.75 4.38 -14.86
CA LEU A 520 -29.13 5.16 -13.69
C LEU A 520 -27.94 5.22 -12.73
N SER A 521 -27.57 6.41 -12.32
CA SER A 521 -26.50 6.64 -11.36
C SER A 521 -27.07 7.07 -10.01
N LEU A 522 -26.55 6.46 -8.95
CA LEU A 522 -26.93 6.72 -7.58
C LEU A 522 -25.74 7.30 -6.81
N LEU A 523 -25.99 8.30 -6.01
CA LEU A 523 -25.01 8.87 -5.08
C LEU A 523 -25.74 9.22 -3.80
N PHE A 524 -25.28 8.67 -2.69
CA PHE A 524 -25.80 9.02 -1.36
C PHE A 524 -24.66 9.23 -0.38
N PRO A 525 -24.37 10.47 0.03
CA PRO A 525 -23.42 10.76 1.08
C PRO A 525 -24.04 10.37 2.43
N MET A 526 -23.50 9.35 3.06
CA MET A 526 -23.87 8.98 4.40
C MET A 526 -23.19 9.92 5.39
N GLY A 527 -23.97 10.56 6.24
CA GLY A 527 -23.46 11.46 7.27
C GLY A 527 -22.56 10.75 8.29
N SER A 528 -22.37 11.34 9.45
CA SER A 528 -21.56 10.74 10.51
C SER A 528 -22.11 9.38 10.93
N LEU A 529 -21.28 8.37 10.77
CA LEU A 529 -21.52 6.99 11.22
C LEU A 529 -20.83 6.81 12.57
N GLY A 530 -21.55 6.29 13.56
CA GLY A 530 -20.98 6.02 14.89
C GLY A 530 -19.98 4.87 14.86
N ALA A 531 -18.93 4.96 15.69
CA ALA A 531 -17.93 3.91 15.83
C ALA A 531 -18.52 2.58 16.34
N ASN A 532 -17.84 1.48 15.99
CA ASN A 532 -18.16 0.12 16.42
C ASN A 532 -19.64 -0.28 16.19
N SER A 533 -20.18 0.10 15.04
CA SER A 533 -21.57 -0.18 14.71
C SER A 533 -21.70 -0.81 13.33
N ALA A 534 -22.41 -1.92 13.27
CA ALA A 534 -22.85 -2.47 11.98
C ALA A 534 -23.92 -1.55 11.37
N LYS A 535 -23.83 -1.34 10.07
CA LYS A 535 -24.72 -0.49 9.28
C LYS A 535 -25.29 -1.30 8.14
N ARG A 536 -26.55 -1.06 7.83
CA ARG A 536 -27.23 -1.67 6.70
C ARG A 536 -27.88 -0.59 5.85
N LEU A 537 -27.41 -0.44 4.63
CA LEU A 537 -27.99 0.46 3.64
C LEU A 537 -28.82 -0.34 2.66
N GLU A 538 -30.09 -0.02 2.58
CA GLU A 538 -31.02 -0.59 1.60
C GLU A 538 -31.47 0.50 0.64
N VAL A 539 -31.53 0.18 -0.64
CA VAL A 539 -32.08 1.06 -1.68
C VAL A 539 -33.27 0.38 -2.33
N TYR A 540 -34.36 1.09 -2.35
CA TYR A 540 -35.59 0.68 -3.00
C TYR A 540 -35.82 1.53 -4.23
N MET A 541 -36.46 0.96 -5.23
CA MET A 541 -36.75 1.62 -6.48
C MET A 541 -38.20 1.34 -6.90
N MET A 542 -38.83 2.35 -7.47
CA MET A 542 -40.13 2.26 -8.12
C MET A 542 -40.13 3.09 -9.40
N ILE A 543 -40.98 2.73 -10.35
CA ILE A 543 -41.15 3.44 -11.61
C ILE A 543 -42.62 3.79 -11.85
N GLU A 544 -42.88 5.01 -12.26
CA GLU A 544 -44.18 5.49 -12.68
C GLU A 544 -44.20 5.64 -14.21
N GLY A 545 -45.20 5.11 -14.88
CA GLY A 545 -45.38 5.20 -16.33
C GLY A 545 -44.68 4.13 -17.14
N GLY A 546 -44.46 2.96 -16.56
CA GLY A 546 -43.87 1.82 -17.23
C GLY A 546 -43.35 0.74 -16.27
N GLU A 547 -42.64 -0.22 -16.83
CA GLU A 547 -41.95 -1.29 -16.11
C GLU A 547 -40.48 -1.26 -16.46
N LEU A 548 -39.60 -1.63 -15.51
CA LEU A 548 -38.16 -1.61 -15.68
C LEU A 548 -37.58 -2.96 -15.29
N VAL A 549 -36.69 -3.50 -16.12
CA VAL A 549 -36.04 -4.78 -15.90
C VAL A 549 -34.53 -4.55 -15.74
N ILE A 550 -33.97 -5.09 -14.67
CA ILE A 550 -32.53 -5.10 -14.40
C ILE A 550 -32.02 -6.54 -14.50
N ALA A 551 -31.24 -6.83 -15.50
CA ALA A 551 -30.64 -8.15 -15.67
C ALA A 551 -29.60 -8.46 -14.56
N PRO A 552 -29.25 -9.74 -14.35
CA PRO A 552 -28.17 -10.10 -13.42
C PRO A 552 -26.88 -9.36 -13.73
N ALA A 553 -26.14 -8.97 -12.69
CA ALA A 553 -24.88 -8.21 -12.75
C ALA A 553 -24.99 -6.77 -13.30
N ASN A 554 -26.21 -6.26 -13.48
CA ASN A 554 -26.46 -4.92 -14.00
C ASN A 554 -26.81 -3.87 -12.94
N CYS A 555 -27.05 -4.28 -11.69
CA CYS A 555 -27.15 -3.39 -10.54
C CYS A 555 -25.88 -3.51 -9.70
N LYS A 556 -25.01 -2.52 -9.78
CA LYS A 556 -23.72 -2.48 -9.05
C LYS A 556 -23.72 -1.32 -8.09
N ALA A 557 -23.25 -1.55 -6.89
CA ALA A 557 -23.14 -0.50 -5.89
C ALA A 557 -21.88 -0.66 -5.05
N VAL A 558 -21.43 0.44 -4.50
CA VAL A 558 -20.23 0.52 -3.68
C VAL A 558 -20.52 1.43 -2.50
N VAL A 559 -20.18 0.97 -1.30
CA VAL A 559 -20.02 1.83 -0.14
C VAL A 559 -18.53 2.00 0.08
N ALA A 560 -18.09 3.24 0.09
CA ALA A 560 -16.69 3.59 0.21
C ALA A 560 -16.47 4.61 1.34
N GLY A 561 -15.45 4.41 2.16
CA GLY A 561 -15.09 5.31 3.25
C GLY A 561 -13.85 4.87 3.99
N SER A 562 -13.29 5.78 4.79
CA SER A 562 -12.22 5.46 5.74
C SER A 562 -12.84 4.93 7.05
N GLY A 563 -12.15 4.03 7.75
CA GLY A 563 -12.64 3.49 9.02
C GLY A 563 -13.91 2.65 8.92
N ILE A 564 -14.22 2.11 7.73
CA ILE A 564 -15.28 1.12 7.54
C ILE A 564 -14.65 -0.24 7.28
N ALA A 565 -15.30 -1.29 7.79
CA ALA A 565 -14.98 -2.66 7.45
C ALA A 565 -16.05 -3.21 6.51
N SER A 566 -15.61 -4.00 5.53
CA SER A 566 -16.51 -4.62 4.57
C SER A 566 -17.41 -5.64 5.28
N GLY A 567 -18.65 -5.28 5.52
CA GLY A 567 -19.74 -6.18 5.91
C GLY A 567 -19.45 -7.28 6.89
N TYR A 568 -18.39 -7.10 7.67
CA TYR A 568 -17.98 -8.08 8.62
C TYR A 568 -18.57 -7.76 9.99
N THR A 569 -19.27 -8.71 10.52
CA THR A 569 -19.59 -8.75 11.94
C THR A 569 -19.02 -10.02 12.53
N GLU A 570 -18.52 -9.97 13.75
CA GLU A 570 -18.25 -11.18 14.48
C GLU A 570 -19.50 -12.06 14.43
N TRP A 571 -19.30 -13.27 13.96
CA TRP A 571 -20.38 -14.19 13.87
C TRP A 571 -20.65 -14.86 15.23
N ASP A 572 -21.88 -14.81 15.65
CA ASP A 572 -22.33 -15.41 16.91
C ASP A 572 -22.49 -16.95 16.85
N GLY A 573 -22.02 -17.56 15.78
CA GLY A 573 -22.16 -18.99 15.54
C GLY A 573 -23.46 -19.37 14.81
N LYS A 574 -24.23 -18.39 14.36
CA LYS A 574 -25.47 -18.60 13.62
C LYS A 574 -25.45 -17.88 12.29
N ILE A 575 -25.88 -18.55 11.27
CA ILE A 575 -26.07 -17.97 9.95
C ILE A 575 -27.58 -17.89 9.70
N VAL A 576 -28.05 -16.69 9.37
CA VAL A 576 -29.43 -16.50 8.93
C VAL A 576 -29.50 -16.80 7.44
N ILE A 577 -29.70 -18.06 7.13
CA ILE A 577 -29.64 -18.56 5.75
C ILE A 577 -30.77 -17.98 4.88
N GLU A 578 -31.93 -17.88 5.42
CA GLU A 578 -33.10 -17.36 4.68
C GLU A 578 -32.86 -15.95 4.16
N GLN A 579 -32.22 -15.11 4.99
CA GLN A 579 -31.87 -13.76 4.59
C GLN A 579 -30.78 -13.76 3.50
N LYS A 580 -29.81 -14.66 3.62
CA LYS A 580 -28.75 -14.78 2.62
C LYS A 580 -29.27 -15.38 1.31
N ILE A 581 -30.10 -16.39 1.41
CA ILE A 581 -30.71 -17.01 0.24
C ILE A 581 -31.60 -16.02 -0.50
N SER A 582 -32.36 -15.20 0.23
CA SER A 582 -33.21 -14.19 -0.41
C SER A 582 -32.41 -13.13 -1.15
N LEU A 583 -31.25 -12.73 -0.59
CA LEU A 583 -30.34 -11.83 -1.29
C LEU A 583 -29.73 -12.46 -2.54
N LEU A 584 -29.38 -13.70 -2.45
CA LEU A 584 -28.79 -14.44 -3.54
C LEU A 584 -29.85 -14.92 -4.55
N GLN A 585 -31.12 -14.83 -4.19
CA GLN A 585 -32.26 -15.27 -5.02
C GLN A 585 -32.07 -16.67 -5.63
N ILE A 586 -31.55 -17.59 -4.82
CA ILE A 586 -31.38 -18.97 -5.23
C ILE A 586 -32.74 -19.66 -5.06
N PRO A 587 -33.47 -19.92 -6.13
CA PRO A 587 -34.78 -20.57 -6.03
C PRO A 587 -34.62 -22.03 -5.63
N ASN A 588 -35.48 -22.48 -4.73
CA ASN A 588 -35.62 -23.88 -4.30
C ASN A 588 -34.41 -24.50 -3.59
N ALA A 589 -33.49 -23.70 -3.08
CA ALA A 589 -32.42 -24.21 -2.24
C ALA A 589 -32.81 -24.06 -0.77
N VAL A 590 -33.03 -25.14 -0.09
CA VAL A 590 -33.10 -25.16 1.38
C VAL A 590 -31.71 -25.47 1.88
N VAL A 591 -31.05 -24.45 2.44
CA VAL A 591 -29.71 -24.60 2.96
C VAL A 591 -29.75 -24.37 4.45
N SER A 592 -29.41 -25.40 5.21
CA SER A 592 -29.17 -25.30 6.64
C SER A 592 -27.69 -25.46 6.91
N LEU A 593 -27.11 -24.46 7.54
CA LEU A 593 -25.70 -24.51 7.94
C LEU A 593 -25.63 -24.84 9.42
N LYS A 594 -24.87 -25.86 9.76
CA LYS A 594 -24.52 -26.10 11.15
C LYS A 594 -23.55 -25.04 11.63
N SER A 595 -23.84 -24.50 12.79
CA SER A 595 -22.87 -23.71 13.52
C SER A 595 -21.65 -24.57 13.84
N MET A 596 -20.51 -23.99 13.65
CA MET A 596 -19.26 -24.62 14.01
C MET A 596 -18.78 -24.10 15.36
N ASP A 597 -18.04 -24.93 16.06
CA ASP A 597 -17.31 -24.46 17.22
C ASP A 597 -16.18 -23.55 16.74
N GLY A 598 -16.31 -22.28 17.02
CA GLY A 598 -15.32 -21.28 16.65
C GLY A 598 -15.92 -20.05 15.99
N ASN A 599 -15.14 -19.03 15.96
CA ASN A 599 -15.50 -17.77 15.33
C ASN A 599 -15.32 -17.88 13.84
N VAL A 600 -16.41 -17.90 13.14
CA VAL A 600 -16.41 -17.84 11.69
C VAL A 600 -16.88 -16.47 11.27
N GLY A 601 -16.00 -15.72 10.69
CA GLY A 601 -16.31 -14.38 10.23
C GLY A 601 -16.71 -14.36 8.76
N PHE A 602 -17.68 -13.53 8.45
CA PHE A 602 -18.00 -13.18 7.07
C PHE A 602 -17.37 -11.83 6.78
N LYS A 603 -16.29 -11.83 6.07
CA LYS A 603 -15.59 -10.57 5.75
C LYS A 603 -16.34 -9.70 4.76
N THR A 604 -17.19 -10.27 3.93
CA THR A 604 -17.72 -9.52 2.82
C THR A 604 -19.07 -10.03 2.39
N TYR A 605 -20.06 -9.49 3.02
CA TYR A 605 -21.40 -9.69 2.50
C TYR A 605 -21.65 -8.99 1.19
N THR A 606 -20.90 -8.00 0.92
CA THR A 606 -20.96 -7.21 -0.28
C THR A 606 -20.57 -7.96 -1.52
N ASP A 607 -19.80 -8.99 -1.35
CA ASP A 607 -19.41 -9.86 -2.42
C ASP A 607 -20.27 -11.10 -2.57
N MET A 608 -21.38 -11.13 -1.89
CA MET A 608 -22.40 -12.13 -2.13
C MET A 608 -23.11 -11.85 -3.45
N ARG A 609 -22.40 -11.94 -4.47
CA ARG A 609 -23.02 -12.03 -5.76
C ARG A 609 -23.65 -13.36 -5.87
N GLY A 610 -24.91 -13.43 -5.97
CA GLY A 610 -25.54 -14.59 -6.25
C GLY A 610 -24.70 -15.79 -5.94
N GLY A 611 -24.80 -16.24 -4.79
CA GLY A 611 -24.04 -17.39 -4.43
C GLY A 611 -24.27 -18.43 -5.44
N VAL A 612 -23.27 -19.07 -5.81
CA VAL A 612 -23.37 -20.16 -6.72
C VAL A 612 -23.79 -21.34 -5.91
N SER A 613 -24.97 -21.81 -6.12
CA SER A 613 -25.33 -23.11 -5.60
C SER A 613 -24.75 -24.19 -6.50
N ASP A 614 -24.15 -25.19 -5.89
CA ASP A 614 -23.90 -26.44 -6.58
C ASP A 614 -25.19 -27.27 -6.67
N GLU A 615 -25.08 -28.42 -7.28
CA GLU A 615 -26.17 -29.35 -7.42
C GLU A 615 -26.78 -29.86 -6.11
N PHE A 616 -26.09 -29.62 -5.00
CA PHE A 616 -26.54 -29.98 -3.64
C PHE A 616 -27.10 -28.78 -2.86
N GLY A 617 -27.33 -27.66 -3.53
CA GLY A 617 -27.79 -26.45 -2.88
C GLY A 617 -26.73 -25.69 -2.07
N ARG A 618 -25.51 -26.19 -1.98
CA ARG A 618 -24.42 -25.44 -1.36
C ARG A 618 -24.08 -24.27 -2.25
N TYR A 619 -23.79 -23.15 -1.63
CA TYR A 619 -23.37 -22.01 -2.40
C TYR A 619 -22.07 -21.40 -1.85
N THR A 620 -21.33 -20.83 -2.75
CA THR A 620 -20.17 -20.03 -2.43
C THR A 620 -20.48 -18.59 -2.73
N LEU A 621 -20.13 -17.73 -1.83
CA LEU A 621 -20.17 -16.33 -2.10
C LEU A 621 -19.02 -16.00 -3.03
N ASN A 622 -19.21 -14.99 -3.75
CA ASN A 622 -18.22 -14.70 -4.71
C ASN A 622 -16.90 -14.29 -4.22
N ASN A 623 -16.87 -13.65 -3.24
CA ASN A 623 -15.71 -13.35 -2.61
C ASN A 623 -15.35 -14.20 -1.54
N LYS A 624 -16.03 -15.08 -1.66
CA LYS A 624 -16.09 -16.10 -1.14
C LYS A 624 -14.93 -16.64 -0.55
N ILE A 625 -13.95 -16.05 -0.73
CA ILE A 625 -12.78 -16.59 -0.17
C ILE A 625 -12.90 -16.83 1.30
N THR A 626 -13.42 -15.87 2.01
CA THR A 626 -13.69 -16.08 3.41
C THR A 626 -14.80 -17.09 3.63
N LEU A 627 -15.80 -17.02 2.82
CA LEU A 627 -16.89 -17.98 2.94
C LEU A 627 -16.50 -19.35 2.40
N LEU A 628 -15.64 -19.44 1.42
CA LEU A 628 -15.09 -20.71 0.96
C LEU A 628 -14.28 -21.42 2.04
N GLY A 629 -13.50 -20.68 2.78
CA GLY A 629 -12.85 -21.22 3.98
C GLY A 629 -13.87 -21.72 5.00
N LEU A 630 -15.02 -21.08 5.07
CA LEU A 630 -16.12 -21.49 5.93
C LEU A 630 -16.92 -22.67 5.40
N VAL A 631 -17.14 -22.69 4.11
CA VAL A 631 -17.90 -23.77 3.46
C VAL A 631 -17.22 -25.11 3.65
N SER A 632 -15.91 -25.16 3.67
CA SER A 632 -15.19 -26.40 3.98
C SER A 632 -15.47 -26.93 5.37
N ASN A 633 -15.96 -26.07 6.24
CA ASN A 633 -16.23 -26.37 7.64
C ASN A 633 -17.74 -26.39 7.98
N VAL A 634 -18.59 -26.27 7.02
CA VAL A 634 -20.05 -26.26 7.19
C VAL A 634 -20.63 -27.52 6.58
N GLU A 635 -21.36 -28.26 7.39
CA GLU A 635 -22.12 -29.41 6.91
C GLU A 635 -23.52 -28.96 6.44
N MET A 636 -23.89 -29.41 5.27
CA MET A 636 -25.26 -29.32 4.83
C MET A 636 -26.12 -30.29 5.62
N ILE A 637 -27.19 -29.83 6.19
CA ILE A 637 -28.20 -30.68 6.79
C ILE A 637 -29.17 -30.98 5.67
N GLU A 638 -29.21 -32.22 5.22
CA GLU A 638 -30.33 -32.72 4.45
C GLU A 638 -31.53 -32.80 5.39
N GLU A 639 -32.63 -32.11 5.05
CA GLU A 639 -33.88 -32.39 5.73
C GLU A 639 -34.24 -33.82 5.40
N GLU A 640 -34.21 -34.70 6.39
CA GLU A 640 -34.92 -35.98 6.29
C GLU A 640 -36.40 -35.70 6.09
N GLU A 641 -36.95 -36.18 4.98
CA GLU A 641 -38.37 -36.14 4.69
C GLU A 641 -39.22 -36.78 5.81
#